data_bedfd19aa3da20fad9b6b09cc5265697
#
_entry.id   bedfd19aa3da20fad9b6b09cc5265697
#
_cell.length_a   1.000
_cell.length_b   1.000
_cell.length_c   1.000
_cell.angle_alpha   90.00
_cell.angle_beta   90.00
_cell.angle_gamma   90.00
#
_symmetry.space_group_name_H-M   'P 1'
#
loop_
_entity.id
_entity.type
_entity.pdbx_description
1 polymer ?
#
loop_
_entity_poly.entity_id
_entity_poly.type
_entity_poly.pdbx_seq_one_letter_code
_entity_poly.pdbx_strand_id
1 'polypeptide(L)'
;MKTFLLSIVIVFTCSVWAVGQNNRKLLPELLKEGSIDTYGLEKVSGGKTLHWTATRQGASVTFSSGETAWDFSPFVHLVCEVQNLADHELFVECHLDGDYWSTGAGYVPARSTKKIETLILRKEYSKQQLELFPKMNGLPGGATRLWCGYRPESIHRFSLDFPRIQSGDEVVVKNVVLTIPYKEYSGKEYEDLLPFVDEFGQYVHSRYPGKISGVGEIVKADKREEQDMKNYPGNKSWDIYGGWAKGPQLAATGHFRVEKYQGKWWLVDPQGYLFWSHGITCVGGGDETNVKGREKFYRPLNLPASVDSSLFVSERNDRKELSYWKLNMYRKWGADYKTKMIDKANRRLKSWNINTIANWSNEEVIRTRKIPYTAVIHTQYGHFIQDPFSPEFRKGLERTIAGSSAANDEWCIGYFVDNELGWGNNTYLATLALQGRYPYAKEVFKNRLIEKYASLAELNTIWGSEFATWEDWMKNDSVYAGATNDLIDFTSHMANAYFRSVKEALKAKAPHKLYLGCRFNYGDFAGNAVQQWIVDIAAKYCDVVSFNRYTYSAYSLRPSKDRDFPMIIGEFHFGGLDRGLLHGGLRYGGSQENRADLYKHYVQDAVMNPYLVGTHWFQYNDQAVTGRGDGENYQIGFINVYDAPNWELIRAARSVGETMYELRSK
;
A
#
# COMPACT_ATOMS: atom_id res chain seq x y z
N MET A 1 7.49 40.34 -48.67
CA MET A 1 6.27 40.06 -47.93
C MET A 1 6.61 38.94 -46.91
N LYS A 2 6.75 39.33 -45.64
CA LYS A 2 7.06 38.40 -44.54
C LYS A 2 5.75 38.02 -43.89
N THR A 3 5.39 36.74 -44.00
CA THR A 3 4.21 36.18 -43.34
C THR A 3 4.59 35.74 -41.92
N PHE A 4 4.05 36.43 -40.92
CA PHE A 4 4.17 36.04 -39.51
C PHE A 4 3.19 34.90 -39.22
N LEU A 5 3.70 33.74 -38.83
CA LEU A 5 2.91 32.68 -38.22
C LEU A 5 2.74 33.01 -36.74
N LEU A 6 1.52 33.30 -36.35
CA LEU A 6 1.09 33.51 -34.97
C LEU A 6 0.82 32.13 -34.37
N SER A 7 1.72 31.65 -33.54
CA SER A 7 1.48 30.42 -32.73
C SER A 7 0.52 30.78 -31.59
N ILE A 8 -0.72 30.34 -31.72
CA ILE A 8 -1.71 30.41 -30.62
C ILE A 8 -1.36 29.33 -29.61
N VAL A 9 -0.75 29.72 -28.50
CA VAL A 9 -0.63 28.89 -27.29
C VAL A 9 -2.01 28.86 -26.64
N ILE A 10 -2.75 27.80 -26.89
CA ILE A 10 -3.98 27.50 -26.12
C ILE A 10 -3.55 27.01 -24.76
N VAL A 11 -3.51 27.93 -23.81
CA VAL A 11 -3.45 27.59 -22.38
C VAL A 11 -4.80 26.97 -22.04
N PHE A 12 -4.86 25.64 -21.94
CA PHE A 12 -5.96 24.95 -21.29
C PHE A 12 -5.92 25.30 -19.81
N THR A 13 -6.60 26.38 -19.45
CA THR A 13 -7.02 26.59 -18.06
C THR A 13 -7.97 25.44 -17.73
N CYS A 14 -7.51 24.51 -16.89
CA CYS A 14 -8.39 23.56 -16.23
C CYS A 14 -9.57 24.35 -15.68
N SER A 15 -10.76 24.09 -16.21
CA SER A 15 -12.00 24.61 -15.70
C SER A 15 -12.13 24.20 -14.24
N VAL A 16 -11.81 25.13 -13.38
CA VAL A 16 -12.18 25.12 -11.97
C VAL A 16 -13.68 24.81 -11.93
N TRP A 17 -14.03 23.68 -11.35
CA TRP A 17 -15.40 23.37 -11.01
C TRP A 17 -15.96 24.57 -10.28
N ALA A 18 -17.02 25.15 -10.82
CA ALA A 18 -17.85 26.10 -10.12
C ALA A 18 -18.58 25.33 -9.00
N VAL A 19 -17.89 25.08 -7.89
CA VAL A 19 -18.47 24.66 -6.62
C VAL A 19 -18.99 25.96 -5.98
N GLY A 20 -20.20 26.30 -6.36
CA GLY A 20 -20.92 27.39 -5.71
C GLY A 20 -21.23 27.02 -4.26
N GLN A 21 -20.90 27.95 -3.38
CA GLN A 21 -21.58 28.29 -2.13
C GLN A 21 -21.49 27.42 -0.87
N ASN A 22 -20.84 26.23 -0.83
CA ASN A 22 -20.87 25.42 0.39
C ASN A 22 -19.50 25.08 1.00
N ASN A 23 -18.42 25.73 0.60
CA ASN A 23 -17.12 25.56 1.25
C ASN A 23 -17.05 26.38 2.54
N ARG A 24 -16.59 25.75 3.66
CA ARG A 24 -16.36 26.45 4.92
C ARG A 24 -14.90 26.85 5.04
N LYS A 25 -14.64 28.17 5.14
CA LYS A 25 -13.32 28.73 5.40
C LYS A 25 -13.02 28.68 6.88
N LEU A 26 -12.01 27.94 7.29
CA LEU A 26 -11.58 27.84 8.68
C LEU A 26 -10.57 28.92 9.07
N LEU A 27 -9.78 29.43 8.15
CA LEU A 27 -8.70 30.38 8.46
C LEU A 27 -9.17 31.60 9.31
N PRO A 28 -10.33 32.24 9.03
CA PRO A 28 -10.83 33.32 9.90
C PRO A 28 -11.19 32.88 11.31
N GLU A 29 -11.64 31.62 11.49
CA GLU A 29 -11.96 31.05 12.80
C GLU A 29 -10.67 30.73 13.57
N LEU A 30 -9.68 30.12 12.92
CA LEU A 30 -8.37 29.79 13.50
C LEU A 30 -7.62 31.02 14.04
N LEU A 31 -7.78 32.17 13.36
CA LEU A 31 -7.14 33.41 13.79
C LEU A 31 -7.86 34.11 14.98
N LYS A 32 -9.11 33.75 15.29
CA LYS A 32 -9.93 34.38 16.31
C LYS A 32 -10.05 33.55 17.59
N GLU A 33 -10.24 32.26 17.45
CA GLU A 33 -10.73 31.37 18.54
C GLU A 33 -9.85 30.15 18.80
N GLY A 34 -8.98 29.76 17.85
CA GLY A 34 -8.14 28.58 17.97
C GLY A 34 -6.79 28.87 18.61
N SER A 35 -6.29 27.95 19.41
CA SER A 35 -4.89 27.96 19.78
C SER A 35 -4.04 27.44 18.62
N ILE A 36 -2.92 28.09 18.36
CA ILE A 36 -1.93 27.68 17.37
C ILE A 36 -0.66 27.34 18.12
N ASP A 37 -0.31 26.06 18.13
CA ASP A 37 0.93 25.58 18.71
C ASP A 37 1.95 25.31 17.61
N THR A 38 3.20 25.66 17.87
CA THR A 38 4.30 25.43 16.92
C THR A 38 5.43 24.66 17.56
N TYR A 39 6.02 23.75 16.78
CA TYR A 39 7.27 23.10 17.14
C TYR A 39 8.31 23.38 16.07
N GLY A 40 9.42 23.97 16.48
CA GLY A 40 10.51 24.31 15.56
C GLY A 40 10.16 25.40 14.54
N LEU A 41 9.11 26.20 14.79
CA LEU A 41 8.69 27.33 13.97
C LEU A 41 8.54 28.57 14.83
N GLU A 42 9.07 29.69 14.38
CA GLU A 42 8.85 31.02 14.95
C GLU A 42 8.00 31.87 14.04
N LYS A 43 6.99 32.55 14.62
CA LYS A 43 6.07 33.40 13.84
C LYS A 43 6.78 34.65 13.34
N VAL A 44 6.69 34.93 12.05
CA VAL A 44 7.21 36.18 11.47
C VAL A 44 6.31 37.35 11.91
N SER A 45 6.91 38.36 12.53
CA SER A 45 6.19 39.53 13.06
C SER A 45 5.67 40.44 11.95
N GLY A 46 4.43 40.97 12.11
CA GLY A 46 3.83 42.03 11.28
C GLY A 46 2.83 41.62 10.23
N GLY A 47 2.46 40.33 10.14
CA GLY A 47 1.51 39.84 9.14
C GLY A 47 0.15 39.38 9.71
N LYS A 48 -0.94 39.60 8.95
CA LYS A 48 -2.25 39.00 9.18
C LYS A 48 -2.32 37.52 8.73
N THR A 49 -1.21 36.97 8.23
CA THR A 49 -1.10 35.63 7.64
C THR A 49 -0.37 34.70 8.60
N LEU A 50 -0.63 33.41 8.47
CA LEU A 50 0.09 32.34 9.18
C LEU A 50 1.44 32.14 8.48
N HIS A 51 2.47 32.86 8.91
CA HIS A 51 3.82 32.88 8.35
C HIS A 51 4.84 32.55 9.44
N TRP A 52 5.70 31.58 9.18
CA TRP A 52 6.72 31.09 10.10
C TRP A 52 8.07 30.93 9.44
N THR A 53 9.12 31.08 10.24
CA THR A 53 10.50 30.70 9.93
C THR A 53 10.85 29.46 10.74
N ALA A 54 11.45 28.47 10.13
CA ALA A 54 11.90 27.26 10.81
C ALA A 54 13.20 27.56 11.63
N THR A 55 13.23 27.10 12.87
CA THR A 55 14.37 27.25 13.78
C THR A 55 15.24 26.01 13.88
N ARG A 56 14.76 24.91 13.28
CA ARG A 56 15.45 23.60 13.28
C ARG A 56 14.97 22.73 12.11
N GLN A 57 15.68 21.63 11.89
CA GLN A 57 15.21 20.59 10.98
C GLN A 57 14.02 19.84 11.59
N GLY A 58 12.99 19.68 10.80
CA GLY A 58 11.73 19.08 11.22
C GLY A 58 10.90 20.01 12.10
N ALA A 59 9.75 20.41 11.64
CA ALA A 59 8.91 21.37 12.33
C ALA A 59 7.43 21.06 12.08
N SER A 60 6.55 21.61 12.92
CA SER A 60 5.10 21.46 12.76
C SER A 60 4.33 22.66 13.29
N VAL A 61 3.12 22.84 12.75
CA VAL A 61 2.11 23.73 13.31
C VAL A 61 0.84 22.93 13.57
N THR A 62 0.29 23.06 14.78
CA THR A 62 -0.96 22.42 15.20
C THR A 62 -2.01 23.49 15.44
N PHE A 63 -3.18 23.29 14.85
CA PHE A 63 -4.37 24.09 15.05
C PHE A 63 -5.34 23.35 15.94
N SER A 64 -5.82 23.97 17.00
CA SER A 64 -6.74 23.39 17.98
C SER A 64 -8.07 24.15 18.00
N SER A 65 -9.18 23.44 18.18
CA SER A 65 -10.52 24.01 18.17
C SER A 65 -10.90 24.81 19.41
N GLY A 66 -10.05 24.84 20.44
CA GLY A 66 -10.38 25.40 21.74
C GLY A 66 -11.36 24.50 22.52
N GLU A 67 -12.34 25.12 23.19
CA GLU A 67 -13.33 24.40 24.02
C GLU A 67 -14.35 23.61 23.20
N THR A 68 -14.70 24.09 21.99
CA THR A 68 -15.72 23.47 21.14
C THR A 68 -15.07 22.77 19.94
N ALA A 69 -15.29 21.47 19.81
CA ALA A 69 -14.81 20.70 18.66
C ALA A 69 -15.41 21.18 17.34
N TRP A 70 -14.66 21.07 16.27
CA TRP A 70 -15.16 21.31 14.91
C TRP A 70 -15.93 20.11 14.40
N ASP A 71 -17.05 20.36 13.75
CA ASP A 71 -17.76 19.37 12.95
C ASP A 71 -17.29 19.42 11.49
N PHE A 72 -16.55 18.39 11.06
CA PHE A 72 -16.10 18.20 9.69
C PHE A 72 -16.96 17.17 8.94
N SER A 73 -17.92 16.53 9.61
CA SER A 73 -18.75 15.48 9.02
C SER A 73 -19.55 15.90 7.77
N PRO A 74 -19.94 17.18 7.58
CA PRO A 74 -20.61 17.61 6.36
C PRO A 74 -19.70 17.70 5.12
N PHE A 75 -18.40 17.43 5.25
CA PHE A 75 -17.42 17.63 4.18
C PHE A 75 -16.63 16.36 3.85
N VAL A 76 -15.97 16.35 2.70
CA VAL A 76 -15.12 15.25 2.22
C VAL A 76 -13.64 15.56 2.44
N HIS A 77 -13.21 16.81 2.30
CA HIS A 77 -11.79 17.19 2.41
C HIS A 77 -11.56 18.39 3.33
N LEU A 78 -10.44 18.34 4.06
CA LEU A 78 -9.74 19.50 4.56
C LEU A 78 -8.62 19.85 3.57
N VAL A 79 -8.57 21.11 3.12
CA VAL A 79 -7.56 21.60 2.17
C VAL A 79 -6.77 22.73 2.81
N CYS A 80 -5.47 22.58 2.93
CA CYS A 80 -4.53 23.60 3.38
C CYS A 80 -3.71 24.10 2.19
N GLU A 81 -3.74 25.40 1.91
CA GLU A 81 -2.93 26.03 0.87
C GLU A 81 -1.60 26.49 1.48
N VAL A 82 -0.52 25.78 1.15
CA VAL A 82 0.81 25.99 1.71
C VAL A 82 1.73 26.63 0.68
N GLN A 83 2.33 27.76 1.02
CA GLN A 83 3.38 28.41 0.24
C GLN A 83 4.74 28.10 0.83
N ASN A 84 5.63 27.58 0.01
CA ASN A 84 7.03 27.38 0.28
C ASN A 84 7.82 28.61 -0.16
N LEU A 85 8.55 29.23 0.76
CA LEU A 85 9.43 30.38 0.45
C LEU A 85 10.92 29.98 0.43
N ALA A 86 11.25 28.69 0.64
CA ALA A 86 12.61 28.18 0.53
C ALA A 86 13.02 27.97 -0.95
N ASP A 87 14.33 27.84 -1.17
CA ASP A 87 14.95 27.59 -2.48
C ASP A 87 14.97 26.09 -2.87
N HIS A 88 14.43 25.23 -2.02
CA HIS A 88 14.30 23.80 -2.24
C HIS A 88 12.86 23.34 -1.99
N GLU A 89 12.56 22.14 -2.42
CA GLU A 89 11.25 21.53 -2.25
C GLU A 89 10.98 21.17 -0.79
N LEU A 90 9.77 21.45 -0.29
CA LEU A 90 9.31 21.06 1.05
C LEU A 90 8.30 19.91 0.98
N PHE A 91 8.50 18.92 1.81
CA PHE A 91 7.51 17.86 2.05
C PHE A 91 6.59 18.30 3.19
N VAL A 92 5.28 18.17 2.98
CA VAL A 92 4.23 18.58 3.93
C VAL A 92 3.27 17.43 4.13
N GLU A 93 3.01 17.09 5.39
CA GLU A 93 1.95 16.16 5.81
C GLU A 93 0.90 16.91 6.61
N CYS A 94 -0.39 16.59 6.40
CA CYS A 94 -1.51 17.10 7.18
C CYS A 94 -2.18 15.95 7.91
N HIS A 95 -2.36 16.06 9.23
CA HIS A 95 -2.98 15.03 10.06
C HIS A 95 -4.23 15.57 10.75
N LEU A 96 -5.32 14.78 10.75
CA LEU A 96 -6.53 15.09 11.51
C LEU A 96 -6.50 14.37 12.86
N ASP A 97 -6.73 15.08 13.94
CA ASP A 97 -6.80 14.61 15.33
C ASP A 97 -5.60 13.77 15.80
N GLY A 98 -4.47 13.84 15.08
CA GLY A 98 -3.30 13.01 15.29
C GLY A 98 -3.47 11.56 14.84
N ASP A 99 -4.51 11.25 14.07
CA ASP A 99 -4.74 9.91 13.53
C ASP A 99 -3.76 9.59 12.41
N TYR A 100 -3.15 8.41 12.48
CA TYR A 100 -2.15 7.95 11.52
C TYR A 100 -2.73 7.75 10.10
N TRP A 101 -4.00 7.35 9.99
CA TRP A 101 -4.63 7.07 8.71
C TRP A 101 -5.22 8.32 8.04
N SER A 102 -5.67 9.28 8.85
CA SER A 102 -6.29 10.51 8.37
C SER A 102 -5.27 11.56 8.03
N THR A 103 -4.58 11.31 6.93
CA THR A 103 -3.47 12.13 6.46
C THR A 103 -3.66 12.52 4.99
N GLY A 104 -3.11 13.68 4.66
CA GLY A 104 -2.87 14.11 3.30
C GLY A 104 -1.43 14.59 3.18
N ALA A 105 -0.79 14.47 2.03
CA ALA A 105 0.58 14.91 1.87
C ALA A 105 0.88 15.41 0.46
N GLY A 106 1.98 16.15 0.36
CA GLY A 106 2.50 16.60 -0.93
C GLY A 106 3.85 17.27 -0.83
N TYR A 107 4.51 17.33 -1.96
CA TYR A 107 5.75 18.07 -2.14
C TYR A 107 5.43 19.44 -2.73
N VAL A 108 5.82 20.50 -2.02
CA VAL A 108 5.63 21.90 -2.44
C VAL A 108 6.94 22.36 -3.06
N PRO A 109 7.00 22.59 -4.39
CA PRO A 109 8.23 23.02 -5.05
C PRO A 109 8.78 24.32 -4.48
N ALA A 110 10.08 24.56 -4.69
CA ALA A 110 10.75 25.80 -4.28
C ALA A 110 9.97 27.04 -4.77
N ARG A 111 9.84 28.04 -3.92
CA ARG A 111 9.20 29.35 -4.25
C ARG A 111 7.79 29.23 -4.82
N SER A 112 7.03 28.19 -4.47
CA SER A 112 5.70 27.92 -5.02
C SER A 112 4.62 27.75 -3.97
N THR A 113 3.39 27.58 -4.41
CA THR A 113 2.21 27.33 -3.56
C THR A 113 1.52 26.07 -4.03
N LYS A 114 1.16 25.16 -3.10
CA LYS A 114 0.42 23.93 -3.39
C LYS A 114 -0.69 23.71 -2.36
N LYS A 115 -1.76 23.07 -2.78
CA LYS A 115 -2.84 22.60 -1.90
C LYS A 115 -2.48 21.22 -1.38
N ILE A 116 -2.55 21.06 -0.07
CA ILE A 116 -2.45 19.77 0.63
C ILE A 116 -3.87 19.36 0.99
N GLU A 117 -4.34 18.30 0.39
CA GLU A 117 -5.70 17.77 0.57
C GLU A 117 -5.67 16.58 1.51
N THR A 118 -6.46 16.64 2.57
CA THR A 118 -6.61 15.56 3.55
C THR A 118 -8.04 15.03 3.48
N LEU A 119 -8.19 13.73 3.30
CA LEU A 119 -9.47 13.08 3.21
C LEU A 119 -10.08 12.94 4.61
N ILE A 120 -11.35 13.36 4.76
CA ILE A 120 -12.10 13.20 6.02
C ILE A 120 -12.66 11.78 6.03
N LEU A 121 -11.97 10.89 6.73
CA LEU A 121 -12.29 9.47 6.82
C LEU A 121 -13.41 9.21 7.83
N ARG A 122 -14.12 8.11 7.64
CA ARG A 122 -15.15 7.62 8.56
C ARG A 122 -14.77 6.23 9.04
N LYS A 123 -14.84 6.02 10.34
CA LYS A 123 -14.57 4.69 10.93
C LYS A 123 -15.67 3.70 10.59
N GLU A 124 -16.91 4.16 10.65
CA GLU A 124 -18.10 3.36 10.44
C GLU A 124 -19.11 4.07 9.54
N TYR A 125 -19.96 3.30 8.89
CA TYR A 125 -21.11 3.78 8.16
C TYR A 125 -22.39 3.57 8.96
N SER A 126 -23.41 4.37 8.69
CA SER A 126 -24.75 4.15 9.21
C SER A 126 -25.31 2.80 8.72
N LYS A 127 -26.25 2.22 9.48
CA LYS A 127 -26.92 0.98 9.07
C LYS A 127 -27.53 1.12 7.68
N GLN A 128 -28.14 2.26 7.38
CA GLN A 128 -28.73 2.58 6.08
C GLN A 128 -27.67 2.54 4.96
N GLN A 129 -26.50 3.17 5.15
CA GLN A 129 -25.42 3.14 4.15
C GLN A 129 -24.93 1.72 3.88
N LEU A 130 -24.80 0.89 4.92
CA LEU A 130 -24.39 -0.51 4.77
C LEU A 130 -25.42 -1.35 4.02
N GLU A 131 -26.72 -1.06 4.19
CA GLU A 131 -27.80 -1.72 3.46
C GLU A 131 -27.87 -1.27 1.99
N LEU A 132 -27.71 0.04 1.74
CA LEU A 132 -27.77 0.59 0.38
C LEU A 132 -26.51 0.28 -0.45
N PHE A 133 -25.33 0.25 0.15
CA PHE A 133 -24.04 0.05 -0.51
C PHE A 133 -23.22 -1.08 0.16
N PRO A 134 -23.71 -2.31 0.16
CA PRO A 134 -23.04 -3.41 0.86
C PRO A 134 -21.64 -3.65 0.31
N LYS A 135 -20.67 -3.83 1.22
CA LYS A 135 -19.28 -4.15 0.89
C LYS A 135 -18.61 -3.13 -0.06
N MET A 136 -18.76 -1.85 0.25
CA MET A 136 -18.02 -0.76 -0.40
C MET A 136 -17.34 0.09 0.67
N ASN A 137 -16.04 0.37 0.50
CA ASN A 137 -15.28 1.23 1.41
C ASN A 137 -15.33 2.72 1.01
N GLY A 138 -15.46 3.03 -0.27
CA GLY A 138 -15.79 4.34 -0.79
C GLY A 138 -17.21 4.33 -1.33
N LEU A 139 -18.04 5.30 -0.95
CA LEU A 139 -19.43 5.38 -1.36
C LEU A 139 -19.67 6.56 -2.31
N PRO A 140 -20.70 6.49 -3.18
CA PRO A 140 -21.25 7.66 -3.81
C PRO A 140 -21.55 8.76 -2.79
N GLY A 141 -21.31 10.02 -3.13
CA GLY A 141 -21.47 11.15 -2.20
C GLY A 141 -20.22 11.52 -1.43
N GLY A 142 -19.11 10.78 -1.59
CA GLY A 142 -17.79 11.12 -1.04
C GLY A 142 -17.48 10.51 0.34
N ALA A 143 -18.33 9.61 0.87
CA ALA A 143 -17.99 8.90 2.09
C ALA A 143 -16.85 7.91 1.84
N THR A 144 -15.85 7.93 2.70
CA THR A 144 -14.68 7.03 2.65
C THR A 144 -14.44 6.44 4.02
N ARG A 145 -14.44 5.11 4.11
CA ARG A 145 -14.24 4.37 5.36
C ARG A 145 -12.83 3.79 5.46
N LEU A 146 -12.21 4.01 6.60
CA LEU A 146 -10.93 3.41 6.96
C LEU A 146 -10.83 3.24 8.49
N TRP A 147 -9.81 2.54 8.97
CA TRP A 147 -9.53 2.33 10.40
C TRP A 147 -8.96 3.61 11.04
N CYS A 148 -9.79 4.64 11.18
CA CYS A 148 -9.39 5.91 11.80
C CYS A 148 -9.77 5.96 13.30
N GLY A 149 -8.99 6.68 14.09
CA GLY A 149 -9.20 6.84 15.54
C GLY A 149 -10.04 8.04 15.96
N TYR A 150 -10.51 8.87 15.02
CA TYR A 150 -11.29 10.07 15.28
C TYR A 150 -12.74 9.95 14.80
N ARG A 151 -13.55 10.92 15.21
CA ARG A 151 -14.94 11.13 14.74
C ARG A 151 -15.01 12.43 13.98
N PRO A 152 -15.45 12.46 12.71
CA PRO A 152 -15.52 13.69 11.91
C PRO A 152 -16.43 14.77 12.54
N GLU A 153 -17.40 14.36 13.36
CA GLU A 153 -18.31 15.24 14.08
C GLU A 153 -17.63 15.99 15.25
N SER A 154 -16.43 15.57 15.65
CA SER A 154 -15.74 16.09 16.83
C SER A 154 -14.23 16.11 16.62
N ILE A 155 -13.77 17.01 15.76
CA ILE A 155 -12.35 17.22 15.48
C ILE A 155 -11.81 18.29 16.45
N HIS A 156 -10.83 17.92 17.25
CA HIS A 156 -10.22 18.83 18.23
C HIS A 156 -8.98 19.53 17.71
N ARG A 157 -8.26 18.92 16.74
CA ARG A 157 -7.05 19.49 16.18
C ARG A 157 -6.74 18.96 14.78
N PHE A 158 -5.94 19.70 14.05
CA PHE A 158 -5.21 19.18 12.89
C PHE A 158 -3.81 19.79 12.86
N SER A 159 -2.85 19.11 12.27
CA SER A 159 -1.47 19.60 12.14
C SER A 159 -1.00 19.64 10.71
N LEU A 160 -0.05 20.52 10.44
CA LEU A 160 0.81 20.49 9.26
C LEU A 160 2.22 20.22 9.73
N ASP A 161 2.79 19.11 9.30
CA ASP A 161 4.11 18.67 9.64
C ASP A 161 5.07 18.88 8.45
N PHE A 162 6.25 19.39 8.72
CA PHE A 162 7.30 19.69 7.74
C PHE A 162 8.57 18.89 8.10
N PRO A 163 8.61 17.56 7.88
CA PRO A 163 9.69 16.69 8.38
C PRO A 163 11.07 17.04 7.82
N ARG A 164 11.12 17.69 6.66
CA ARG A 164 12.36 17.99 5.93
C ARG A 164 12.69 19.48 5.83
N ILE A 165 11.92 20.34 6.49
CA ILE A 165 12.21 21.76 6.56
C ILE A 165 13.55 21.98 7.28
N GLN A 166 14.32 22.94 6.81
CA GLN A 166 15.63 23.28 7.39
C GLN A 166 15.55 24.57 8.19
N SER A 167 16.47 24.77 9.13
CA SER A 167 16.55 26.03 9.87
C SER A 167 16.76 27.20 8.90
N GLY A 168 15.94 28.23 9.04
CA GLY A 168 15.92 29.40 8.17
C GLY A 168 14.94 29.36 7.01
N ASP A 169 14.36 28.21 6.72
CA ASP A 169 13.29 28.12 5.72
C ASP A 169 12.02 28.82 6.18
N GLU A 170 11.30 29.41 5.25
CA GLU A 170 10.04 30.07 5.55
C GLU A 170 8.85 29.41 4.86
N VAL A 171 7.74 29.32 5.59
CA VAL A 171 6.47 28.73 5.12
C VAL A 171 5.28 29.61 5.49
N VAL A 172 4.31 29.69 4.56
CA VAL A 172 3.06 30.45 4.76
C VAL A 172 1.87 29.52 4.53
N VAL A 173 0.93 29.50 5.46
CA VAL A 173 -0.38 28.88 5.26
C VAL A 173 -1.37 29.99 4.84
N LYS A 174 -1.76 30.00 3.56
CA LYS A 174 -2.59 31.06 2.96
C LYS A 174 -4.07 30.84 3.19
N ASN A 175 -4.50 29.57 3.17
CA ASN A 175 -5.91 29.23 3.24
C ASN A 175 -6.10 27.85 3.90
N VAL A 176 -7.18 27.69 4.66
CA VAL A 176 -7.63 26.42 5.25
C VAL A 176 -9.13 26.33 5.01
N VAL A 177 -9.57 25.32 4.25
CA VAL A 177 -10.95 25.22 3.77
C VAL A 177 -11.44 23.77 3.86
N LEU A 178 -12.65 23.59 4.37
CA LEU A 178 -13.40 22.36 4.20
C LEU A 178 -14.14 22.41 2.86
N THR A 179 -13.98 21.39 2.05
CA THR A 179 -14.46 21.36 0.66
C THR A 179 -15.26 20.10 0.36
N ILE A 180 -16.06 20.19 -0.72
CA ILE A 180 -16.91 19.14 -1.25
C ILE A 180 -17.90 18.68 -0.18
N PRO A 181 -19.15 19.17 -0.22
CA PRO A 181 -20.20 18.73 0.69
C PRO A 181 -20.37 17.20 0.59
N TYR A 182 -20.37 16.55 1.74
CA TYR A 182 -20.73 15.14 1.82
C TYR A 182 -22.22 14.97 1.52
N LYS A 183 -22.57 13.97 0.72
CA LYS A 183 -23.95 13.64 0.41
C LYS A 183 -24.29 12.22 0.87
N GLU A 184 -25.28 12.11 1.74
CA GLU A 184 -25.89 10.83 2.09
C GLU A 184 -27.13 10.60 1.23
N TYR A 185 -27.18 9.46 0.54
CA TYR A 185 -28.30 9.11 -0.34
C TYR A 185 -29.37 8.33 0.42
N SER A 186 -30.64 8.68 0.19
CA SER A 186 -31.79 7.97 0.74
C SER A 186 -33.02 8.12 -0.16
N GLY A 187 -34.00 7.24 -0.02
CA GLY A 187 -35.28 7.32 -0.71
C GLY A 187 -35.14 7.55 -2.22
N LYS A 188 -35.83 8.58 -2.73
CA LYS A 188 -35.82 8.90 -4.17
C LYS A 188 -34.43 9.28 -4.69
N GLU A 189 -33.60 9.98 -3.92
CA GLU A 189 -32.24 10.33 -4.35
C GLU A 189 -31.37 9.11 -4.59
N TYR A 190 -31.56 8.06 -3.78
CA TYR A 190 -30.87 6.79 -4.00
C TYR A 190 -31.37 6.08 -5.27
N GLU A 191 -32.69 6.04 -5.50
CA GLU A 191 -33.24 5.47 -6.72
C GLU A 191 -32.78 6.23 -7.98
N ASP A 192 -32.73 7.56 -7.92
CA ASP A 192 -32.25 8.42 -9.00
C ASP A 192 -30.73 8.25 -9.27
N LEU A 193 -29.96 7.74 -8.30
CA LEU A 193 -28.53 7.40 -8.46
C LEU A 193 -28.33 6.16 -9.33
N LEU A 194 -29.30 5.23 -9.36
CA LEU A 194 -29.16 3.92 -10.00
C LEU A 194 -29.52 3.93 -11.49
N PRO A 195 -28.82 3.15 -12.32
CA PRO A 195 -27.55 2.46 -12.06
C PRO A 195 -26.37 3.45 -12.07
N PHE A 196 -25.39 3.25 -11.19
CA PHE A 196 -24.23 4.16 -11.10
C PHE A 196 -22.94 3.59 -11.73
N VAL A 197 -22.94 2.37 -12.25
CA VAL A 197 -21.82 1.76 -12.98
C VAL A 197 -22.26 1.53 -14.44
N ASP A 198 -21.47 2.04 -15.37
CA ASP A 198 -21.73 1.83 -16.80
C ASP A 198 -21.25 0.45 -17.29
N GLU A 199 -21.48 0.16 -18.57
CA GLU A 199 -21.10 -1.09 -19.23
C GLU A 199 -19.58 -1.32 -19.29
N PHE A 200 -18.77 -0.28 -19.07
CA PHE A 200 -17.30 -0.34 -19.03
C PHE A 200 -16.75 -0.48 -17.59
N GLY A 201 -17.60 -0.45 -16.57
CA GLY A 201 -17.21 -0.49 -15.17
C GLY A 201 -16.83 0.87 -14.58
N GLN A 202 -17.24 1.96 -15.21
CA GLN A 202 -16.95 3.33 -14.76
C GLN A 202 -18.11 3.92 -13.97
N TYR A 203 -17.80 4.81 -12.99
CA TYR A 203 -18.81 5.55 -12.27
C TYR A 203 -19.53 6.56 -13.18
N VAL A 204 -20.87 6.46 -13.25
CA VAL A 204 -21.70 7.22 -14.20
C VAL A 204 -21.73 8.70 -13.88
N HIS A 205 -21.87 9.07 -12.59
CA HIS A 205 -22.22 10.43 -12.15
C HIS A 205 -21.02 11.38 -11.98
N SER A 206 -19.81 10.97 -12.39
CA SER A 206 -18.65 11.85 -12.42
C SER A 206 -18.14 12.07 -13.84
N ARG A 207 -17.60 13.28 -14.06
CA ARG A 207 -16.84 13.62 -15.28
C ARG A 207 -15.37 13.73 -14.91
N TYR A 208 -14.51 13.06 -15.66
CA TYR A 208 -13.07 13.07 -15.42
C TYR A 208 -12.32 12.84 -16.73
N PRO A 209 -11.05 13.29 -16.81
CA PRO A 209 -10.21 13.03 -17.97
C PRO A 209 -10.03 11.53 -18.22
N GLY A 210 -10.25 11.10 -19.45
CA GLY A 210 -10.10 9.70 -19.83
C GLY A 210 -11.34 8.82 -19.59
N LYS A 211 -12.47 9.35 -19.11
CA LYS A 211 -13.73 8.60 -19.10
C LYS A 211 -14.16 8.30 -20.53
N ILE A 212 -14.45 7.03 -20.80
CA ILE A 212 -14.85 6.55 -22.15
C ILE A 212 -16.36 6.40 -22.28
N SER A 213 -16.86 6.48 -23.50
CA SER A 213 -18.26 6.31 -23.86
C SER A 213 -18.49 5.18 -24.90
N GLY A 214 -17.40 4.59 -25.41
CA GLY A 214 -17.51 3.53 -26.42
C GLY A 214 -16.21 2.75 -26.64
N VAL A 215 -16.35 1.57 -27.23
CA VAL A 215 -15.22 0.66 -27.53
C VAL A 215 -14.14 1.30 -28.42
N GLY A 216 -14.54 2.22 -29.32
CA GLY A 216 -13.59 2.93 -30.17
C GLY A 216 -12.55 3.74 -29.37
N GLU A 217 -12.92 4.25 -28.18
CA GLU A 217 -12.00 4.98 -27.32
C GLU A 217 -11.01 4.05 -26.63
N ILE A 218 -11.43 2.83 -26.27
CA ILE A 218 -10.52 1.78 -25.74
C ILE A 218 -9.47 1.45 -26.80
N VAL A 219 -9.86 1.23 -28.04
CA VAL A 219 -8.95 0.93 -29.15
C VAL A 219 -8.00 2.10 -29.43
N LYS A 220 -8.51 3.34 -29.36
CA LYS A 220 -7.67 4.54 -29.52
C LYS A 220 -6.63 4.69 -28.41
N ALA A 221 -7.03 4.42 -27.15
CA ALA A 221 -6.12 4.42 -26.02
C ALA A 221 -5.02 3.36 -26.17
N ASP A 222 -5.38 2.16 -26.62
CA ASP A 222 -4.47 1.06 -26.91
C ASP A 222 -3.42 1.45 -27.98
N LYS A 223 -3.85 2.03 -29.11
CA LYS A 223 -2.94 2.50 -30.17
C LYS A 223 -1.98 3.58 -29.68
N ARG A 224 -2.46 4.50 -28.84
CA ARG A 224 -1.62 5.54 -28.24
C ARG A 224 -0.54 4.92 -27.35
N GLU A 225 -0.91 3.95 -26.54
CA GLU A 225 0.02 3.25 -25.67
C GLU A 225 1.05 2.43 -26.47
N GLU A 226 0.63 1.74 -27.53
CA GLU A 226 1.55 1.01 -28.41
C GLU A 226 2.60 1.95 -29.04
N GLN A 227 2.20 3.15 -29.42
CA GLN A 227 3.15 4.16 -29.93
C GLN A 227 4.08 4.67 -28.82
N ASP A 228 3.58 4.88 -27.62
CA ASP A 228 4.37 5.30 -26.47
C ASP A 228 5.44 4.23 -26.11
N MET A 229 5.06 2.95 -26.05
CA MET A 229 6.00 1.86 -25.78
C MET A 229 7.10 1.70 -26.84
N LYS A 230 6.83 2.07 -28.10
CA LYS A 230 7.88 2.14 -29.14
C LYS A 230 8.90 3.24 -28.87
N ASN A 231 8.44 4.37 -28.34
CA ASN A 231 9.33 5.49 -27.96
C ASN A 231 10.13 5.19 -26.69
N TYR A 232 9.60 4.33 -25.83
CA TYR A 232 10.21 3.90 -24.54
C TYR A 232 10.35 2.38 -24.48
N PRO A 233 11.30 1.79 -25.22
CA PRO A 233 11.43 0.31 -25.32
C PRO A 233 12.02 -0.35 -24.07
N GLY A 234 12.42 0.42 -23.06
CA GLY A 234 13.05 -0.02 -21.81
C GLY A 234 14.42 0.63 -21.59
N ASN A 235 14.98 0.40 -20.41
CA ASN A 235 16.24 1.00 -19.99
C ASN A 235 17.45 0.25 -20.59
N LYS A 236 18.25 0.94 -21.39
CA LYS A 236 19.45 0.39 -22.07
C LYS A 236 20.66 0.18 -21.13
N SER A 237 20.60 0.71 -19.92
CA SER A 237 21.65 0.54 -18.90
C SER A 237 21.43 -0.69 -18.01
N TRP A 238 20.37 -1.47 -18.27
CA TRP A 238 20.04 -2.68 -17.55
C TRP A 238 20.50 -3.93 -18.33
N ASP A 239 20.85 -4.97 -17.59
CA ASP A 239 21.08 -6.30 -18.16
C ASP A 239 19.75 -7.01 -18.48
N ILE A 240 19.80 -8.30 -18.80
CA ILE A 240 18.59 -9.08 -19.14
C ILE A 240 17.62 -9.24 -17.97
N TYR A 241 18.12 -9.23 -16.72
CA TYR A 241 17.29 -9.31 -15.50
C TYR A 241 16.84 -7.95 -15.00
N GLY A 242 17.37 -6.87 -15.52
CA GLY A 242 17.09 -5.51 -15.06
C GLY A 242 18.06 -5.01 -13.99
N GLY A 243 19.21 -5.69 -13.82
CA GLY A 243 20.34 -5.26 -13.01
C GLY A 243 21.13 -4.14 -13.65
N TRP A 244 22.03 -3.52 -12.90
CA TRP A 244 22.81 -2.36 -13.31
C TRP A 244 24.00 -2.74 -14.20
N ALA A 245 23.78 -2.92 -15.51
CA ALA A 245 24.82 -3.35 -16.46
C ALA A 245 25.99 -2.36 -16.63
N LYS A 246 25.79 -1.07 -16.29
CA LYS A 246 26.85 -0.05 -16.29
C LYS A 246 27.59 0.07 -14.95
N GLY A 247 27.13 -0.65 -13.94
CA GLY A 247 27.74 -0.66 -12.61
C GLY A 247 28.76 -1.78 -12.43
N PRO A 248 29.20 -1.98 -11.17
CA PRO A 248 30.10 -3.09 -10.87
C PRO A 248 29.40 -4.44 -11.07
N GLN A 249 30.13 -5.38 -11.64
CA GLN A 249 29.74 -6.79 -11.78
C GLN A 249 30.49 -7.63 -10.75
N LEU A 250 29.75 -8.28 -9.86
CA LEU A 250 30.27 -9.23 -8.89
C LEU A 250 30.31 -10.64 -9.49
N ALA A 251 30.68 -11.65 -8.70
CA ALA A 251 30.69 -13.04 -9.18
C ALA A 251 29.27 -13.48 -9.59
N ALA A 252 29.13 -14.01 -10.80
CA ALA A 252 27.91 -14.63 -11.27
C ALA A 252 27.65 -15.96 -10.53
N THR A 253 26.42 -16.17 -10.02
CA THR A 253 26.06 -17.39 -9.29
C THR A 253 24.93 -18.19 -9.93
N GLY A 254 24.29 -17.64 -10.97
CA GLY A 254 23.13 -18.25 -11.62
C GLY A 254 21.83 -18.11 -10.84
N HIS A 255 21.83 -17.36 -9.74
CA HIS A 255 20.62 -17.08 -8.92
C HIS A 255 20.72 -15.73 -8.22
N PHE A 256 19.58 -15.19 -7.79
CA PHE A 256 19.55 -13.97 -6.99
C PHE A 256 20.08 -14.21 -5.58
N ARG A 257 20.83 -13.24 -5.05
CA ARG A 257 21.34 -13.22 -3.69
C ARG A 257 21.35 -11.80 -3.12
N VAL A 258 21.65 -11.65 -1.84
CA VAL A 258 21.90 -10.36 -1.21
C VAL A 258 23.36 -10.19 -0.85
N GLU A 259 23.90 -9.01 -1.09
CA GLU A 259 25.25 -8.63 -0.69
C GLU A 259 25.31 -7.18 -0.21
N LYS A 260 26.26 -6.90 0.65
CA LYS A 260 26.54 -5.52 1.06
C LYS A 260 27.67 -4.98 0.21
N TYR A 261 27.37 -3.93 -0.57
CA TYR A 261 28.34 -3.26 -1.43
C TYR A 261 28.43 -1.78 -1.07
N GLN A 262 29.63 -1.28 -0.78
CA GLN A 262 29.89 0.10 -0.36
C GLN A 262 28.97 0.59 0.76
N GLY A 263 28.77 -0.23 1.80
CA GLY A 263 27.98 0.11 2.97
C GLY A 263 26.46 -0.02 2.79
N LYS A 264 25.97 -0.34 1.62
CA LYS A 264 24.53 -0.51 1.32
C LYS A 264 24.20 -1.94 0.96
N TRP A 265 23.03 -2.44 1.39
CA TRP A 265 22.54 -3.74 0.98
C TRP A 265 21.98 -3.71 -0.45
N TRP A 266 22.27 -4.72 -1.22
CA TRP A 266 21.83 -4.90 -2.60
C TRP A 266 21.30 -6.32 -2.81
N LEU A 267 20.36 -6.47 -3.73
CA LEU A 267 20.21 -7.72 -4.45
C LEU A 267 21.31 -7.78 -5.52
N VAL A 268 21.75 -8.98 -5.84
CA VAL A 268 22.65 -9.27 -6.95
C VAL A 268 21.96 -10.28 -7.83
N ASP A 269 21.89 -10.02 -9.13
CA ASP A 269 21.22 -10.88 -10.08
C ASP A 269 22.05 -12.13 -10.46
N PRO A 270 21.49 -13.08 -11.24
CA PRO A 270 22.19 -14.30 -11.62
C PRO A 270 23.50 -14.07 -12.36
N GLN A 271 23.66 -12.97 -13.10
CA GLN A 271 24.86 -12.60 -13.83
C GLN A 271 25.88 -11.82 -12.99
N GLY A 272 25.53 -11.46 -11.76
CA GLY A 272 26.41 -10.74 -10.84
C GLY A 272 26.25 -9.23 -10.85
N TYR A 273 25.29 -8.67 -11.58
CA TYR A 273 25.03 -7.24 -11.53
C TYR A 273 24.27 -6.84 -10.27
N LEU A 274 24.56 -5.65 -9.76
CA LEU A 274 23.81 -5.06 -8.66
C LEU A 274 22.39 -4.81 -9.12
N PHE A 275 21.44 -5.24 -8.30
CA PHE A 275 20.02 -5.20 -8.60
C PHE A 275 19.25 -4.51 -7.46
N TRP A 276 18.33 -3.62 -7.78
CA TRP A 276 17.37 -3.04 -6.86
C TRP A 276 15.97 -3.33 -7.35
N SER A 277 15.16 -4.01 -6.55
CA SER A 277 13.85 -4.52 -6.97
C SER A 277 12.82 -3.41 -7.06
N HIS A 278 12.53 -2.94 -8.27
CA HIS A 278 11.50 -1.94 -8.60
C HIS A 278 10.30 -2.68 -9.17
N GLY A 279 9.29 -2.97 -8.32
CA GLY A 279 8.25 -3.93 -8.65
C GLY A 279 6.82 -3.41 -8.58
N ILE A 280 5.90 -4.18 -9.21
CA ILE A 280 4.45 -4.00 -9.13
C ILE A 280 3.81 -5.34 -8.81
N THR A 281 2.84 -5.36 -7.88
CA THR A 281 2.04 -6.54 -7.55
C THR A 281 0.85 -6.71 -8.51
N CYS A 282 0.24 -7.89 -8.56
CA CYS A 282 -0.97 -8.18 -9.33
C CYS A 282 -0.84 -7.94 -10.85
N VAL A 283 0.35 -8.04 -11.42
CA VAL A 283 0.58 -7.83 -12.86
C VAL A 283 -0.19 -8.85 -13.68
N GLY A 284 -0.97 -8.38 -14.66
CA GLY A 284 -1.78 -9.24 -15.51
C GLY A 284 -3.00 -9.84 -14.80
N GLY A 285 -3.36 -9.31 -13.65
CA GLY A 285 -4.61 -9.58 -12.94
C GLY A 285 -5.47 -8.32 -12.89
N GLY A 286 -6.78 -8.47 -12.86
CA GLY A 286 -7.74 -7.38 -12.64
C GLY A 286 -8.72 -7.80 -11.57
N ASP A 287 -9.13 -6.84 -10.75
CA ASP A 287 -10.07 -7.12 -9.67
C ASP A 287 -11.46 -7.51 -10.21
N GLU A 288 -12.09 -8.40 -9.50
CA GLU A 288 -13.46 -8.84 -9.71
C GLU A 288 -14.37 -8.21 -8.65
N THR A 289 -15.59 -7.88 -9.03
CA THR A 289 -16.60 -7.36 -8.11
C THR A 289 -17.79 -8.30 -8.02
N ASN A 290 -18.29 -8.53 -6.79
CA ASN A 290 -19.47 -9.34 -6.60
C ASN A 290 -20.72 -8.55 -7.06
N VAL A 291 -21.46 -9.07 -8.04
CA VAL A 291 -22.68 -8.46 -8.57
C VAL A 291 -23.97 -9.03 -7.96
N LYS A 292 -23.91 -10.17 -7.27
CA LYS A 292 -25.08 -10.81 -6.65
C LYS A 292 -25.65 -9.93 -5.53
N GLY A 293 -26.94 -9.64 -5.62
CA GLY A 293 -27.66 -8.73 -4.70
C GLY A 293 -27.36 -7.26 -4.91
N ARG A 294 -26.60 -6.91 -5.96
CA ARG A 294 -26.24 -5.53 -6.34
C ARG A 294 -26.52 -5.25 -7.83
N GLU A 295 -27.36 -6.07 -8.48
CA GLU A 295 -27.63 -6.03 -9.93
C GLU A 295 -28.09 -4.63 -10.38
N LYS A 296 -28.86 -3.92 -9.54
CA LYS A 296 -29.34 -2.57 -9.82
C LYS A 296 -28.24 -1.49 -9.90
N PHE A 297 -27.04 -1.78 -9.45
CA PHE A 297 -25.91 -0.82 -9.55
C PHE A 297 -25.38 -0.70 -10.97
N TYR A 298 -25.61 -1.70 -11.81
CA TYR A 298 -24.92 -1.87 -13.10
C TYR A 298 -25.86 -1.67 -14.28
N ARG A 299 -25.36 -0.96 -15.30
CA ARG A 299 -25.98 -0.98 -16.63
C ARG A 299 -25.81 -2.36 -17.28
N PRO A 300 -26.71 -2.76 -18.20
CA PRO A 300 -26.53 -3.97 -19.00
C PRO A 300 -25.17 -3.99 -19.71
N LEU A 301 -24.52 -5.15 -19.76
CA LEU A 301 -23.17 -5.28 -20.33
C LEU A 301 -23.14 -5.16 -21.86
N ASN A 302 -24.28 -5.21 -22.54
CA ASN A 302 -24.41 -5.09 -24.00
C ASN A 302 -23.47 -6.02 -24.78
N LEU A 303 -23.38 -7.28 -24.35
CA LEU A 303 -22.59 -8.30 -25.04
C LEU A 303 -23.35 -8.87 -26.22
N PRO A 304 -22.68 -9.15 -27.37
CA PRO A 304 -23.26 -9.95 -28.45
C PRO A 304 -23.70 -11.31 -27.91
N ALA A 305 -24.83 -11.82 -28.43
CA ALA A 305 -25.37 -13.13 -28.01
C ALA A 305 -24.40 -14.30 -28.23
N SER A 306 -23.43 -14.15 -29.14
CA SER A 306 -22.39 -15.14 -29.41
C SER A 306 -21.27 -15.18 -28.38
N VAL A 307 -21.24 -14.23 -27.42
CA VAL A 307 -20.16 -14.12 -26.41
C VAL A 307 -20.61 -14.83 -25.15
N ASP A 308 -19.88 -15.87 -24.76
CA ASP A 308 -20.07 -16.54 -23.48
C ASP A 308 -19.72 -15.64 -22.31
N SER A 309 -20.71 -15.23 -21.51
CA SER A 309 -20.53 -14.39 -20.35
C SER A 309 -19.70 -15.05 -19.24
N SER A 310 -19.60 -16.39 -19.23
CA SER A 310 -18.76 -17.12 -18.26
C SER A 310 -17.26 -16.78 -18.36
N LEU A 311 -16.83 -16.21 -19.50
CA LEU A 311 -15.45 -15.68 -19.66
C LEU A 311 -15.14 -14.54 -18.69
N PHE A 312 -16.14 -13.80 -18.23
CA PHE A 312 -15.99 -12.58 -17.42
C PHE A 312 -16.66 -12.68 -16.06
N VAL A 313 -17.54 -13.67 -15.88
CA VAL A 313 -18.32 -13.91 -14.68
C VAL A 313 -17.93 -15.26 -14.10
N SER A 314 -17.52 -15.28 -12.84
CA SER A 314 -17.29 -16.51 -12.08
C SER A 314 -18.32 -16.66 -10.97
N GLU A 315 -18.81 -17.87 -10.74
CA GLU A 315 -19.67 -18.18 -9.61
C GLU A 315 -18.92 -19.06 -8.63
N ARG A 316 -18.72 -18.57 -7.41
CA ARG A 316 -18.00 -19.29 -6.37
C ARG A 316 -18.60 -18.97 -5.00
N ASN A 317 -18.88 -20.00 -4.20
CA ASN A 317 -19.27 -19.84 -2.79
C ASN A 317 -20.33 -18.76 -2.58
N ASP A 318 -21.45 -18.84 -3.29
CA ASP A 318 -22.56 -17.88 -3.19
C ASP A 318 -22.23 -16.44 -3.67
N ARG A 319 -21.16 -16.25 -4.42
CA ARG A 319 -20.80 -15.00 -5.10
C ARG A 319 -20.91 -15.14 -6.60
N LYS A 320 -21.34 -14.07 -7.25
CA LYS A 320 -21.28 -13.90 -8.70
C LYS A 320 -20.32 -12.74 -8.99
N GLU A 321 -19.11 -13.06 -9.36
CA GLU A 321 -18.02 -12.06 -9.52
C GLU A 321 -17.83 -11.72 -11.00
N LEU A 322 -17.83 -10.43 -11.32
CA LEU A 322 -17.65 -9.87 -12.66
C LEU A 322 -16.32 -9.12 -12.75
N SER A 323 -15.54 -9.42 -13.80
CA SER A 323 -14.33 -8.65 -14.14
C SER A 323 -14.58 -7.73 -15.33
N TYR A 324 -14.79 -6.44 -15.06
CA TYR A 324 -14.88 -5.41 -16.10
C TYR A 324 -13.57 -5.26 -16.89
N TRP A 325 -12.43 -5.43 -16.23
CA TRP A 325 -11.14 -5.38 -16.90
C TRP A 325 -10.99 -6.49 -17.96
N LYS A 326 -11.30 -7.75 -17.64
CA LYS A 326 -11.29 -8.84 -18.62
C LYS A 326 -12.27 -8.56 -19.77
N LEU A 327 -13.46 -8.07 -19.45
CA LEU A 327 -14.48 -7.72 -20.42
C LEU A 327 -14.00 -6.61 -21.39
N ASN A 328 -13.37 -5.57 -20.88
CA ASN A 328 -12.84 -4.47 -21.69
C ASN A 328 -11.65 -4.89 -22.55
N MET A 329 -10.81 -5.81 -22.07
CA MET A 329 -9.77 -6.42 -22.90
C MET A 329 -10.38 -7.27 -24.04
N TYR A 330 -11.42 -8.04 -23.75
CA TYR A 330 -12.14 -8.78 -24.79
C TYR A 330 -12.77 -7.83 -25.83
N ARG A 331 -13.40 -6.75 -25.39
CA ARG A 331 -13.92 -5.70 -26.30
C ARG A 331 -12.85 -5.10 -27.20
N LYS A 332 -11.63 -4.98 -26.65
CA LYS A 332 -10.47 -4.44 -27.35
C LYS A 332 -9.84 -5.41 -28.35
N TRP A 333 -9.70 -6.69 -27.99
CA TRP A 333 -8.89 -7.67 -28.72
C TRP A 333 -9.62 -8.94 -29.14
N GLY A 334 -10.90 -9.09 -28.80
CA GLY A 334 -11.65 -10.32 -29.09
C GLY A 334 -11.12 -11.53 -28.31
N ALA A 335 -11.23 -12.71 -28.91
CA ALA A 335 -10.83 -13.98 -28.29
C ALA A 335 -9.33 -14.06 -27.92
N ASP A 336 -8.48 -13.29 -28.61
CA ASP A 336 -7.03 -13.29 -28.38
C ASP A 336 -6.59 -12.48 -27.15
N TYR A 337 -7.55 -11.91 -26.38
CA TYR A 337 -7.25 -10.97 -25.31
C TYR A 337 -6.24 -11.49 -24.28
N LYS A 338 -6.30 -12.78 -23.93
CA LYS A 338 -5.39 -13.38 -22.92
C LYS A 338 -3.94 -13.35 -23.40
N THR A 339 -3.69 -13.84 -24.63
CA THR A 339 -2.34 -13.85 -25.21
C THR A 339 -1.77 -12.44 -25.37
N LYS A 340 -2.62 -11.50 -25.84
CA LYS A 340 -2.21 -10.10 -26.00
C LYS A 340 -1.94 -9.41 -24.65
N MET A 341 -2.71 -9.73 -23.63
CA MET A 341 -2.51 -9.22 -22.26
C MET A 341 -1.17 -9.67 -21.71
N ILE A 342 -0.81 -10.97 -21.85
CA ILE A 342 0.44 -11.52 -21.36
C ILE A 342 1.65 -10.81 -22.02
N ASP A 343 1.61 -10.68 -23.35
CA ASP A 343 2.69 -9.98 -24.06
C ASP A 343 2.76 -8.50 -23.67
N LYS A 344 1.61 -7.83 -23.61
CA LYS A 344 1.54 -6.41 -23.29
C LYS A 344 2.00 -6.11 -21.87
N ALA A 345 1.66 -6.95 -20.88
CA ALA A 345 2.12 -6.80 -19.51
C ALA A 345 3.65 -6.77 -19.42
N ASN A 346 4.33 -7.68 -20.09
CA ASN A 346 5.81 -7.70 -20.14
C ASN A 346 6.39 -6.45 -20.83
N ARG A 347 5.81 -6.04 -21.96
CA ARG A 347 6.28 -4.83 -22.69
C ARG A 347 6.06 -3.56 -21.88
N ARG A 348 4.94 -3.45 -21.17
CA ARG A 348 4.62 -2.37 -20.24
C ARG A 348 5.71 -2.23 -19.18
N LEU A 349 5.97 -3.31 -18.43
CA LEU A 349 6.96 -3.27 -17.34
C LEU A 349 8.33 -2.80 -17.85
N LYS A 350 8.80 -3.35 -18.98
CA LYS A 350 10.05 -2.87 -19.60
C LYS A 350 9.98 -1.39 -19.96
N SER A 351 8.91 -0.97 -20.62
CA SER A 351 8.69 0.43 -21.04
C SER A 351 8.57 1.40 -19.86
N TRP A 352 8.09 0.91 -18.72
CA TRP A 352 7.91 1.72 -17.50
C TRP A 352 9.15 1.71 -16.59
N ASN A 353 10.22 1.05 -17.01
CA ASN A 353 11.42 0.82 -16.20
C ASN A 353 11.13 0.12 -14.87
N ILE A 354 10.28 -0.90 -14.92
CA ILE A 354 9.96 -1.81 -13.83
C ILE A 354 10.66 -3.13 -14.10
N ASN A 355 11.46 -3.62 -13.14
CA ASN A 355 12.27 -4.82 -13.29
C ASN A 355 11.81 -6.01 -12.46
N THR A 356 10.67 -5.91 -11.76
CA THR A 356 10.17 -6.99 -10.90
C THR A 356 8.65 -7.17 -11.03
N ILE A 357 8.23 -8.38 -11.36
CA ILE A 357 6.85 -8.85 -11.21
C ILE A 357 6.69 -9.30 -9.76
N ALA A 358 5.92 -8.54 -8.96
CA ALA A 358 5.77 -8.83 -7.54
C ALA A 358 4.56 -9.74 -7.24
N ASN A 359 4.24 -9.95 -5.98
CA ASN A 359 3.24 -10.90 -5.49
C ASN A 359 1.88 -10.80 -6.20
N TRP A 360 1.14 -11.92 -6.21
CA TRP A 360 -0.22 -12.09 -6.76
C TRP A 360 -0.35 -11.78 -8.25
N SER A 361 0.76 -11.75 -8.95
CA SER A 361 0.77 -11.56 -10.39
C SER A 361 0.37 -12.85 -11.14
N ASN A 362 -0.12 -12.67 -12.36
CA ASN A 362 -0.58 -13.77 -13.20
C ASN A 362 0.57 -14.72 -13.56
N GLU A 363 0.41 -15.99 -13.28
CA GLU A 363 1.43 -17.01 -13.53
C GLU A 363 1.80 -17.15 -15.01
N GLU A 364 0.87 -16.93 -15.94
CA GLU A 364 1.17 -17.00 -17.37
C GLU A 364 2.10 -15.86 -17.79
N VAL A 365 2.01 -14.67 -17.18
CA VAL A 365 2.97 -13.58 -17.37
C VAL A 365 4.33 -13.96 -16.79
N ILE A 366 4.37 -14.51 -15.58
CA ILE A 366 5.60 -14.98 -14.91
C ILE A 366 6.32 -16.04 -15.75
N ARG A 367 5.59 -17.04 -16.27
CA ARG A 367 6.16 -18.14 -17.08
C ARG A 367 6.81 -17.69 -18.38
N THR A 368 6.59 -16.46 -18.82
CA THR A 368 7.28 -15.92 -20.01
C THR A 368 8.78 -15.72 -19.78
N ARG A 369 9.25 -15.63 -18.54
CA ARG A 369 10.65 -15.42 -18.15
C ARG A 369 11.28 -14.21 -18.87
N LYS A 370 10.56 -13.10 -18.89
CA LYS A 370 11.03 -11.84 -19.51
C LYS A 370 11.41 -10.78 -18.48
N ILE A 371 10.98 -10.97 -17.24
CA ILE A 371 11.19 -10.05 -16.10
C ILE A 371 11.30 -10.90 -14.83
N PRO A 372 12.26 -10.64 -13.94
CA PRO A 372 12.35 -11.29 -12.64
C PRO A 372 11.08 -11.16 -11.83
N TYR A 373 10.85 -12.12 -10.95
CA TYR A 373 9.64 -12.13 -10.14
C TYR A 373 9.88 -12.62 -8.71
N THR A 374 8.93 -12.30 -7.82
CA THR A 374 8.83 -12.89 -6.49
C THR A 374 7.72 -13.92 -6.45
N ALA A 375 7.95 -15.04 -5.77
CA ALA A 375 6.94 -16.05 -5.51
C ALA A 375 6.31 -15.84 -4.12
N VAL A 376 5.08 -16.31 -3.94
CA VAL A 376 4.39 -16.28 -2.64
C VAL A 376 3.91 -17.67 -2.25
N ILE A 377 4.05 -18.00 -0.98
CA ILE A 377 3.50 -19.21 -0.38
C ILE A 377 2.59 -18.77 0.77
N HIS A 378 1.39 -19.29 0.80
CA HIS A 378 0.48 -19.14 1.94
C HIS A 378 0.41 -20.44 2.70
N THR A 379 0.77 -20.43 3.99
CA THR A 379 0.63 -21.60 4.88
C THR A 379 -0.83 -21.81 5.26
N GLN A 380 -1.60 -20.73 5.27
CA GLN A 380 -3.06 -20.72 5.51
C GLN A 380 -3.73 -19.48 4.94
N TYR A 381 -5.05 -19.43 4.97
CA TYR A 381 -5.81 -18.24 4.60
C TYR A 381 -5.95 -17.26 5.78
N GLY A 382 -5.89 -15.96 5.48
CA GLY A 382 -6.04 -14.86 6.44
C GLY A 382 -4.75 -14.54 7.20
N HIS A 383 -4.90 -13.77 8.28
CA HIS A 383 -3.77 -13.22 9.05
C HIS A 383 -3.37 -14.09 10.26
N PHE A 384 -3.85 -15.31 10.34
CA PHE A 384 -3.53 -16.19 11.45
C PHE A 384 -2.22 -16.95 11.22
N ILE A 385 -1.49 -17.22 12.29
CA ILE A 385 -0.29 -18.05 12.26
C ILE A 385 -0.72 -19.52 12.43
N GLN A 386 -0.17 -20.40 11.62
CA GLN A 386 -0.34 -21.84 11.81
C GLN A 386 0.51 -22.32 13.01
N ASP A 387 0.08 -23.39 13.71
CA ASP A 387 0.86 -23.97 14.80
C ASP A 387 2.23 -24.45 14.28
N PRO A 388 3.35 -23.78 14.63
CA PRO A 388 4.66 -24.08 14.07
C PRO A 388 5.25 -25.41 14.57
N PHE A 389 4.65 -26.02 15.58
CA PHE A 389 5.04 -27.32 16.11
C PHE A 389 4.20 -28.47 15.54
N SER A 390 3.15 -28.15 14.78
CA SER A 390 2.37 -29.16 14.07
C SER A 390 3.24 -29.87 13.02
N PRO A 391 3.25 -31.21 12.98
CA PRO A 391 3.92 -31.98 11.92
C PRO A 391 3.45 -31.59 10.50
N GLU A 392 2.19 -31.18 10.36
CA GLU A 392 1.62 -30.82 9.08
C GLU A 392 2.09 -29.44 8.58
N PHE A 393 2.50 -28.53 9.47
CA PHE A 393 3.03 -27.22 9.09
C PHE A 393 4.26 -27.37 8.20
N ARG A 394 5.29 -28.06 8.67
CA ARG A 394 6.52 -28.24 7.90
C ARG A 394 6.32 -29.11 6.65
N LYS A 395 5.59 -30.22 6.75
CA LYS A 395 5.27 -31.06 5.58
C LYS A 395 4.47 -30.31 4.52
N GLY A 396 3.54 -29.46 4.94
CA GLY A 396 2.77 -28.58 4.06
C GLY A 396 3.67 -27.59 3.31
N LEU A 397 4.56 -26.91 4.01
CA LEU A 397 5.55 -26.01 3.41
C LEU A 397 6.42 -26.72 2.38
N GLU A 398 7.05 -27.83 2.76
CA GLU A 398 7.95 -28.58 1.86
C GLU A 398 7.23 -29.07 0.60
N ARG A 399 5.98 -29.55 0.74
CA ARG A 399 5.14 -29.97 -0.40
C ARG A 399 4.84 -28.81 -1.33
N THR A 400 4.44 -27.66 -0.79
CA THR A 400 4.11 -26.47 -1.56
C THR A 400 5.33 -25.92 -2.31
N ILE A 401 6.49 -25.85 -1.66
CA ILE A 401 7.73 -25.39 -2.27
C ILE A 401 8.17 -26.36 -3.39
N ALA A 402 8.14 -27.67 -3.12
CA ALA A 402 8.54 -28.68 -4.10
C ALA A 402 7.62 -28.70 -5.34
N GLY A 403 6.34 -28.39 -5.17
CA GLY A 403 5.36 -28.26 -6.28
C GLY A 403 5.46 -26.95 -7.04
N SER A 404 6.24 -25.97 -6.56
CA SER A 404 6.37 -24.66 -7.20
C SER A 404 7.40 -24.68 -8.32
N SER A 405 7.01 -24.19 -9.50
CA SER A 405 7.94 -23.99 -10.63
C SER A 405 9.05 -22.97 -10.32
N ALA A 406 8.85 -22.12 -9.32
CA ALA A 406 9.80 -21.09 -8.90
C ALA A 406 11.05 -21.65 -8.20
N ALA A 407 10.99 -22.87 -7.66
CA ALA A 407 12.10 -23.45 -6.87
C ALA A 407 13.44 -23.52 -7.65
N ASN A 408 13.37 -23.83 -8.94
CA ASN A 408 14.54 -23.97 -9.83
C ASN A 408 14.59 -22.90 -10.92
N ASP A 409 13.73 -21.88 -10.88
CA ASP A 409 13.67 -20.84 -11.91
C ASP A 409 14.64 -19.70 -11.60
N GLU A 410 15.65 -19.47 -12.43
CA GLU A 410 16.64 -18.41 -12.26
C GLU A 410 16.03 -16.99 -12.25
N TRP A 411 14.84 -16.81 -12.85
CA TRP A 411 14.10 -15.55 -12.84
C TRP A 411 13.39 -15.26 -11.52
N CYS A 412 13.23 -16.28 -10.65
CA CYS A 412 12.66 -16.12 -9.33
C CYS A 412 13.68 -15.55 -8.34
N ILE A 413 13.41 -14.36 -7.80
CA ILE A 413 14.24 -13.69 -6.79
C ILE A 413 14.18 -14.47 -5.47
N GLY A 414 12.99 -14.86 -5.03
CA GLY A 414 12.78 -15.56 -3.77
C GLY A 414 11.30 -15.67 -3.42
N TYR A 415 11.05 -16.19 -2.23
CA TYR A 415 9.72 -16.42 -1.70
C TYR A 415 9.38 -15.48 -0.57
N PHE A 416 8.24 -14.79 -0.69
CA PHE A 416 7.49 -14.34 0.48
C PHE A 416 6.68 -15.51 1.02
N VAL A 417 6.64 -15.69 2.34
CA VAL A 417 5.85 -16.75 2.97
C VAL A 417 4.86 -16.09 3.91
N ASP A 418 3.59 -16.29 3.61
CA ASP A 418 2.45 -15.62 4.21
C ASP A 418 2.42 -14.09 3.96
N ASN A 419 1.41 -13.42 4.49
CA ASN A 419 1.21 -12.00 4.37
C ASN A 419 0.51 -11.43 5.59
N GLU A 420 1.10 -10.39 6.20
CA GLU A 420 0.48 -9.60 7.27
C GLU A 420 -0.05 -10.44 8.44
N LEU A 421 0.73 -11.41 8.89
CA LEU A 421 0.35 -12.26 10.00
C LEU A 421 0.14 -11.44 11.29
N GLY A 422 -0.88 -11.81 12.06
CA GLY A 422 -1.24 -11.18 13.32
C GLY A 422 -0.35 -11.66 14.47
N TRP A 423 0.84 -11.11 14.57
CA TRP A 423 1.81 -11.46 15.62
C TRP A 423 1.39 -11.00 17.02
N GLY A 424 0.55 -9.97 17.11
CA GLY A 424 0.12 -9.38 18.37
C GLY A 424 1.26 -8.77 19.19
N ASN A 425 1.05 -8.67 20.51
CA ASN A 425 2.11 -8.27 21.43
C ASN A 425 3.01 -9.46 21.78
N ASN A 426 4.02 -9.22 22.62
CA ASN A 426 5.02 -10.20 22.99
C ASN A 426 4.54 -11.37 23.88
N THR A 427 3.27 -11.39 24.28
CA THR A 427 2.62 -12.49 25.01
C THR A 427 1.56 -13.22 24.18
N TYR A 428 1.17 -12.66 23.03
CA TYR A 428 -0.04 -13.01 22.29
C TYR A 428 -0.08 -14.48 21.85
N LEU A 429 0.97 -14.98 21.20
CA LEU A 429 0.98 -16.36 20.68
C LEU A 429 0.92 -17.40 21.79
N ALA A 430 1.66 -17.17 22.87
CA ALA A 430 1.63 -18.06 24.04
C ALA A 430 0.26 -18.05 24.73
N THR A 431 -0.37 -16.89 24.81
CA THR A 431 -1.75 -16.77 25.31
C THR A 431 -2.72 -17.59 24.46
N LEU A 432 -2.65 -17.50 23.15
CA LEU A 432 -3.48 -18.31 22.24
C LEU A 432 -3.19 -19.82 22.37
N ALA A 433 -1.92 -20.19 22.58
CA ALA A 433 -1.55 -21.59 22.83
C ALA A 433 -2.14 -22.09 24.16
N LEU A 434 -2.01 -21.29 25.22
CA LEU A 434 -2.60 -21.60 26.54
C LEU A 434 -4.12 -21.79 26.44
N GLN A 435 -4.80 -20.95 25.65
CA GLN A 435 -6.23 -21.03 25.37
C GLN A 435 -6.63 -22.17 24.42
N GLY A 436 -5.70 -23.04 24.03
CA GLY A 436 -5.96 -24.23 23.24
C GLY A 436 -6.06 -24.04 21.73
N ARG A 437 -5.81 -22.81 21.20
CA ARG A 437 -5.83 -22.55 19.75
C ARG A 437 -4.72 -23.30 19.01
N TYR A 438 -3.58 -23.55 19.68
CA TYR A 438 -2.39 -24.20 19.15
C TYR A 438 -2.06 -25.43 20.01
N PRO A 439 -2.67 -26.60 19.74
CA PRO A 439 -2.55 -27.77 20.63
C PRO A 439 -1.13 -28.32 20.72
N TYR A 440 -0.38 -28.35 19.61
CA TYR A 440 1.01 -28.80 19.62
C TYR A 440 1.92 -27.78 20.35
N ALA A 441 1.69 -26.50 20.15
CA ALA A 441 2.40 -25.46 20.88
C ALA A 441 2.10 -25.52 22.37
N LYS A 442 0.86 -25.80 22.80
CA LYS A 442 0.50 -25.93 24.21
C LYS A 442 1.26 -27.08 24.87
N GLU A 443 1.40 -28.23 24.21
CA GLU A 443 2.19 -29.35 24.68
C GLU A 443 3.67 -29.00 24.82
N VAL A 444 4.26 -28.31 23.84
CA VAL A 444 5.63 -27.81 23.92
C VAL A 444 5.78 -26.80 25.05
N PHE A 445 4.80 -25.95 25.29
CA PHE A 445 4.82 -24.95 26.36
C PHE A 445 4.84 -25.65 27.73
N LYS A 446 3.96 -26.64 27.95
CA LYS A 446 3.97 -27.48 29.16
C LYS A 446 5.35 -28.09 29.42
N ASN A 447 5.95 -28.72 28.41
CA ASN A 447 7.23 -29.39 28.57
C ASN A 447 8.35 -28.39 28.94
N ARG A 448 8.37 -27.19 28.34
CA ARG A 448 9.30 -26.13 28.74
C ARG A 448 9.09 -25.62 30.16
N LEU A 449 7.84 -25.54 30.63
CA LEU A 449 7.55 -25.19 32.02
C LEU A 449 8.03 -26.30 32.98
N ILE A 450 7.86 -27.58 32.64
CA ILE A 450 8.40 -28.71 33.38
C ILE A 450 9.94 -28.66 33.48
N GLU A 451 10.61 -28.29 32.37
CA GLU A 451 12.07 -28.12 32.37
C GLU A 451 12.54 -26.90 33.18
N LYS A 452 11.75 -25.83 33.21
CA LYS A 452 12.09 -24.58 33.88
C LYS A 452 11.88 -24.63 35.38
N TYR A 453 10.81 -25.26 35.87
CA TYR A 453 10.39 -25.26 37.25
C TYR A 453 10.69 -26.63 37.91
N ALA A 454 11.26 -26.60 39.12
CA ALA A 454 11.56 -27.82 39.85
C ALA A 454 10.30 -28.62 40.21
N SER A 455 9.14 -27.97 40.30
CA SER A 455 7.87 -28.61 40.60
C SER A 455 6.68 -27.78 40.10
N LEU A 456 5.52 -28.43 39.97
CA LEU A 456 4.25 -27.75 39.68
C LEU A 456 3.85 -26.76 40.79
N ALA A 457 4.22 -27.07 42.05
CA ALA A 457 4.00 -26.18 43.20
C ALA A 457 4.79 -24.86 43.08
N GLU A 458 6.01 -24.90 42.55
CA GLU A 458 6.80 -23.71 42.27
C GLU A 458 6.17 -22.88 41.17
N LEU A 459 5.72 -23.49 40.08
CA LEU A 459 4.96 -22.80 39.01
C LEU A 459 3.70 -22.18 39.59
N ASN A 460 2.91 -22.89 40.38
CA ASN A 460 1.70 -22.36 41.01
C ASN A 460 1.99 -21.12 41.86
N THR A 461 3.08 -21.16 42.64
CA THR A 461 3.50 -20.02 43.47
C THR A 461 3.82 -18.79 42.60
N ILE A 462 4.54 -18.98 41.49
CA ILE A 462 4.96 -17.89 40.60
C ILE A 462 3.77 -17.34 39.78
N TRP A 463 2.94 -18.25 39.25
CA TRP A 463 1.79 -17.83 38.43
C TRP A 463 0.64 -17.31 39.30
N GLY A 464 0.56 -17.66 40.58
CA GLY A 464 -0.60 -17.41 41.43
C GLY A 464 -1.75 -18.38 41.06
N SER A 465 -1.44 -19.62 40.74
CA SER A 465 -2.39 -20.66 40.31
C SER A 465 -2.42 -21.83 41.32
N GLU A 466 -3.35 -22.77 41.14
CA GLU A 466 -3.58 -23.89 42.05
C GLU A 466 -3.78 -25.22 41.28
N PHE A 467 -2.97 -25.46 40.24
CA PHE A 467 -3.05 -26.70 39.48
C PHE A 467 -2.64 -27.91 40.34
N ALA A 468 -3.49 -28.93 40.39
CA ALA A 468 -3.16 -30.17 41.08
C ALA A 468 -2.23 -31.06 40.25
N THR A 469 -2.40 -31.06 38.93
CA THR A 469 -1.64 -31.87 37.98
C THR A 469 -1.28 -31.09 36.72
N TRP A 470 -0.33 -31.59 35.93
CA TRP A 470 -0.04 -31.05 34.60
C TRP A 470 -1.19 -31.27 33.61
N GLU A 471 -2.04 -32.26 33.81
CA GLU A 471 -3.28 -32.48 33.05
C GLU A 471 -4.29 -31.37 33.33
N ASP A 472 -4.36 -30.85 34.55
CA ASP A 472 -5.21 -29.71 34.91
C ASP A 472 -4.65 -28.44 34.28
N TRP A 473 -3.33 -28.26 34.26
CA TRP A 473 -2.69 -27.17 33.52
C TRP A 473 -3.01 -27.26 32.03
N MET A 474 -2.99 -28.43 31.41
CA MET A 474 -3.35 -28.62 30.00
C MET A 474 -4.81 -28.27 29.68
N LYS A 475 -5.72 -28.42 30.63
CA LYS A 475 -7.13 -28.02 30.47
C LYS A 475 -7.37 -26.54 30.70
N ASN A 476 -6.41 -25.84 31.32
CA ASN A 476 -6.54 -24.42 31.63
C ASN A 476 -6.52 -23.55 30.35
N ASP A 477 -7.38 -22.55 30.32
CA ASP A 477 -7.47 -21.51 29.29
C ASP A 477 -7.28 -20.08 29.85
N SER A 478 -7.14 -19.96 31.16
CA SER A 478 -7.03 -18.70 31.88
C SER A 478 -5.58 -18.23 31.96
N VAL A 479 -5.40 -16.91 31.84
CA VAL A 479 -4.10 -16.25 31.96
C VAL A 479 -3.91 -15.71 33.36
N TYR A 480 -2.80 -16.08 34.00
CA TYR A 480 -2.42 -15.62 35.34
C TYR A 480 -1.44 -14.46 35.26
N ALA A 481 -1.54 -13.49 36.16
CA ALA A 481 -0.66 -12.33 36.18
C ALA A 481 0.83 -12.69 36.30
N GLY A 482 1.15 -13.70 37.10
CA GLY A 482 2.52 -14.18 37.29
C GLY A 482 3.09 -14.97 36.10
N ALA A 483 2.26 -15.34 35.12
CA ALA A 483 2.69 -16.05 33.90
C ALA A 483 3.37 -15.17 32.86
N THR A 484 3.37 -13.83 33.00
CA THR A 484 3.77 -12.89 31.96
C THR A 484 5.14 -13.19 31.35
N ASN A 485 6.15 -13.48 32.16
CA ASN A 485 7.50 -13.77 31.66
C ASN A 485 7.56 -15.08 30.85
N ASP A 486 6.81 -16.10 31.27
CA ASP A 486 6.72 -17.37 30.55
C ASP A 486 5.99 -17.22 29.22
N LEU A 487 4.93 -16.38 29.18
CA LEU A 487 4.21 -16.07 27.96
C LEU A 487 5.09 -15.29 26.96
N ILE A 488 5.93 -14.34 27.44
CA ILE A 488 6.88 -13.62 26.59
C ILE A 488 7.91 -14.58 26.00
N ASP A 489 8.53 -15.42 26.86
CA ASP A 489 9.53 -16.38 26.42
C ASP A 489 8.94 -17.39 25.42
N PHE A 490 7.76 -17.92 25.70
CA PHE A 490 7.13 -18.89 24.82
C PHE A 490 6.60 -18.27 23.52
N THR A 491 6.09 -17.04 23.54
CA THR A 491 5.74 -16.31 22.32
C THR A 491 6.95 -16.14 21.40
N SER A 492 8.10 -15.75 21.96
CA SER A 492 9.37 -15.68 21.22
C SER A 492 9.80 -17.06 20.69
N HIS A 493 9.59 -18.12 21.46
CA HIS A 493 9.90 -19.50 21.05
C HIS A 493 9.03 -19.95 19.86
N MET A 494 7.73 -19.67 19.89
CA MET A 494 6.82 -19.95 18.77
C MET A 494 7.21 -19.21 17.51
N ALA A 495 7.53 -17.91 17.61
CA ALA A 495 7.98 -17.11 16.47
C ALA A 495 9.29 -17.65 15.88
N ASN A 496 10.29 -17.97 16.71
CA ASN A 496 11.53 -18.62 16.26
C ASN A 496 11.25 -19.96 15.56
N ALA A 497 10.33 -20.76 16.07
CA ALA A 497 9.95 -22.04 15.46
C ALA A 497 9.33 -21.85 14.08
N TYR A 498 8.45 -20.85 13.90
CA TYR A 498 7.84 -20.50 12.62
C TYR A 498 8.91 -20.14 11.58
N PHE A 499 9.71 -19.08 11.83
CA PHE A 499 10.69 -18.60 10.86
C PHE A 499 11.77 -19.64 10.56
N ARG A 500 12.21 -20.39 11.56
CA ARG A 500 13.16 -21.49 11.39
C ARG A 500 12.61 -22.58 10.47
N SER A 501 11.39 -23.05 10.72
CA SER A 501 10.75 -24.10 9.90
C SER A 501 10.61 -23.66 8.44
N VAL A 502 10.23 -22.39 8.19
CA VAL A 502 10.16 -21.83 6.84
C VAL A 502 11.55 -21.81 6.18
N LYS A 503 12.58 -21.30 6.88
CA LYS A 503 13.96 -21.24 6.35
C LYS A 503 14.49 -22.63 6.01
N GLU A 504 14.28 -23.59 6.90
CA GLU A 504 14.73 -24.97 6.69
C GLU A 504 14.01 -25.65 5.52
N ALA A 505 12.69 -25.43 5.37
CA ALA A 505 11.92 -25.96 4.25
C ALA A 505 12.37 -25.35 2.90
N LEU A 506 12.59 -24.04 2.85
CA LEU A 506 13.11 -23.37 1.68
C LEU A 506 14.52 -23.89 1.32
N LYS A 507 15.42 -24.00 2.32
CA LYS A 507 16.77 -24.50 2.10
C LYS A 507 16.79 -25.94 1.60
N ALA A 508 15.85 -26.78 2.06
CA ALA A 508 15.73 -28.17 1.63
C ALA A 508 15.18 -28.32 0.21
N LYS A 509 14.24 -27.46 -0.23
CA LYS A 509 13.51 -27.64 -1.50
C LYS A 509 13.84 -26.59 -2.58
N ALA A 510 14.33 -25.43 -2.19
CA ALA A 510 14.69 -24.32 -3.07
C ALA A 510 15.96 -23.59 -2.55
N PRO A 511 17.12 -24.29 -2.46
CA PRO A 511 18.31 -23.81 -1.73
C PRO A 511 18.89 -22.50 -2.25
N HIS A 512 18.63 -22.18 -3.52
CA HIS A 512 19.11 -20.97 -4.20
C HIS A 512 18.09 -19.82 -4.24
N LYS A 513 16.98 -19.95 -3.48
CA LYS A 513 15.96 -18.90 -3.41
C LYS A 513 16.01 -18.15 -2.09
N LEU A 514 15.88 -16.84 -2.18
CA LEU A 514 15.86 -16.00 -1.00
C LEU A 514 14.55 -16.20 -0.20
N TYR A 515 14.67 -16.21 1.12
CA TYR A 515 13.53 -16.06 2.02
C TYR A 515 13.29 -14.57 2.25
N LEU A 516 12.21 -14.04 1.67
CA LEU A 516 11.88 -12.61 1.66
C LEU A 516 10.98 -12.19 2.83
N GLY A 517 10.76 -13.06 3.81
CA GLY A 517 9.93 -12.77 4.99
C GLY A 517 8.43 -12.90 4.75
N CYS A 518 7.63 -12.34 5.70
CA CYS A 518 6.17 -12.49 5.77
C CYS A 518 5.40 -11.17 5.58
N ARG A 519 6.04 -10.11 5.09
CA ARG A 519 5.41 -8.82 4.74
C ARG A 519 4.68 -8.21 5.93
N PHE A 520 5.42 -7.81 6.96
CA PHE A 520 4.84 -7.18 8.14
C PHE A 520 4.02 -5.94 7.79
N ASN A 521 2.77 -5.87 8.27
CA ASN A 521 1.85 -4.76 8.03
C ASN A 521 2.03 -3.60 9.02
N TYR A 522 3.26 -3.26 9.34
CA TYR A 522 3.52 -2.18 10.28
C TYR A 522 3.50 -0.84 9.56
N GLY A 523 2.63 0.05 10.05
CA GLY A 523 2.67 1.45 9.73
C GLY A 523 3.98 2.08 10.23
N ASP A 524 3.97 3.36 10.57
CA ASP A 524 5.15 4.05 11.09
C ASP A 524 5.40 3.72 12.56
N PHE A 525 5.62 2.43 12.83
CA PHE A 525 5.97 1.93 14.16
C PHE A 525 7.48 1.95 14.41
N ALA A 526 8.23 2.75 13.64
CA ALA A 526 9.60 3.08 13.97
C ALA A 526 9.62 3.70 15.37
N GLY A 527 9.98 2.90 16.36
CA GLY A 527 9.92 3.26 17.78
C GLY A 527 8.87 2.51 18.60
N ASN A 528 7.98 1.71 17.99
CA ASN A 528 7.13 0.80 18.75
C ASN A 528 7.93 -0.45 19.18
N ALA A 529 8.58 -0.35 20.33
CA ALA A 529 9.38 -1.43 20.92
C ALA A 529 8.59 -2.74 21.06
N VAL A 530 7.25 -2.68 21.14
CA VAL A 530 6.39 -3.85 21.30
C VAL A 530 6.41 -4.76 20.07
N GLN A 531 6.68 -4.21 18.88
CA GLN A 531 6.70 -5.01 17.64
C GLN A 531 8.11 -5.24 17.08
N GLN A 532 9.10 -4.53 17.58
CA GLN A 532 10.50 -4.73 17.17
C GLN A 532 10.99 -6.15 17.46
N TRP A 533 10.49 -6.78 18.53
CA TRP A 533 10.86 -8.15 18.91
C TRP A 533 10.66 -9.17 17.80
N ILE A 534 9.56 -9.08 17.05
CA ILE A 534 9.27 -10.05 15.98
C ILE A 534 10.11 -9.81 14.73
N VAL A 535 10.40 -8.56 14.41
CA VAL A 535 11.31 -8.17 13.31
C VAL A 535 12.72 -8.70 13.60
N ASP A 536 13.20 -8.57 14.83
CA ASP A 536 14.51 -9.06 15.26
C ASP A 536 14.61 -10.60 15.22
N ILE A 537 13.51 -11.30 15.49
CA ILE A 537 13.43 -12.76 15.31
C ILE A 537 13.46 -13.09 13.80
N ALA A 538 12.63 -12.45 12.99
CA ALA A 538 12.59 -12.70 11.56
C ALA A 538 13.97 -12.49 10.90
N ALA A 539 14.70 -11.45 11.29
CA ALA A 539 16.03 -11.13 10.78
C ALA A 539 17.09 -12.22 11.05
N LYS A 540 16.85 -13.16 11.96
CA LYS A 540 17.76 -14.31 12.17
C LYS A 540 17.61 -15.37 11.08
N TYR A 541 16.48 -15.43 10.40
CA TYR A 541 16.11 -16.51 9.50
C TYR A 541 15.88 -16.03 8.05
N CYS A 542 15.31 -14.83 7.87
CA CYS A 542 15.05 -14.28 6.55
C CYS A 542 16.36 -13.80 5.90
N ASP A 543 16.49 -14.01 4.59
CA ASP A 543 17.58 -13.39 3.81
C ASP A 543 17.29 -11.91 3.56
N VAL A 544 15.99 -11.54 3.52
CA VAL A 544 15.48 -10.15 3.45
C VAL A 544 14.23 -10.06 4.32
N VAL A 545 14.14 -9.05 5.19
CA VAL A 545 12.94 -8.80 5.99
C VAL A 545 11.99 -7.89 5.21
N SER A 546 10.71 -8.24 5.14
CA SER A 546 9.74 -7.52 4.32
C SER A 546 8.65 -6.83 5.11
N PHE A 547 8.20 -5.68 4.56
CA PHE A 547 7.15 -4.85 5.15
C PHE A 547 6.13 -4.44 4.09
N ASN A 548 4.85 -4.37 4.47
CA ASN A 548 3.83 -3.63 3.76
C ASN A 548 3.75 -2.25 4.42
N ARG A 549 4.35 -1.23 3.78
CA ARG A 549 4.59 0.05 4.42
C ARG A 549 3.81 1.18 3.76
N TYR A 550 2.65 1.44 4.28
CA TYR A 550 1.76 2.50 3.83
C TYR A 550 2.04 3.81 4.60
N THR A 551 3.12 4.49 4.23
CA THR A 551 3.54 5.82 4.70
C THR A 551 3.81 6.73 3.52
N TYR A 552 4.02 8.03 3.74
CA TYR A 552 4.38 8.93 2.64
C TYR A 552 5.88 8.97 2.34
N SER A 553 6.71 8.38 3.20
CA SER A 553 8.16 8.28 3.01
C SER A 553 8.71 6.94 3.51
N ALA A 554 9.69 6.40 2.80
CA ALA A 554 10.45 5.23 3.21
C ALA A 554 11.78 5.57 3.89
N TYR A 555 12.09 6.85 4.05
CA TYR A 555 13.38 7.32 4.52
C TYR A 555 13.74 6.83 5.93
N SER A 556 12.76 6.81 6.83
CA SER A 556 12.97 6.50 8.26
C SER A 556 13.01 5.00 8.59
N LEU A 557 12.71 4.11 7.62
CA LEU A 557 12.70 2.66 7.89
C LEU A 557 14.12 2.15 8.10
N ARG A 558 14.39 1.64 9.31
CA ARG A 558 15.72 1.15 9.70
C ARG A 558 15.58 -0.12 10.54
N PRO A 559 16.59 -1.01 10.53
CA PRO A 559 16.72 -2.04 11.56
C PRO A 559 16.75 -1.42 12.96
N SER A 560 16.45 -2.23 13.98
CA SER A 560 16.67 -1.83 15.37
C SER A 560 18.15 -1.47 15.60
N LYS A 561 18.41 -0.68 16.67
CA LYS A 561 19.76 -0.29 17.05
C LYS A 561 20.69 -1.51 17.11
N ASP A 562 21.89 -1.37 16.55
CA ASP A 562 22.93 -2.40 16.50
C ASP A 562 22.59 -3.63 15.63
N ARG A 563 21.58 -3.53 14.77
CA ARG A 563 21.23 -4.55 13.78
C ARG A 563 21.53 -4.07 12.37
N ASP A 564 21.93 -5.01 11.51
CA ASP A 564 22.27 -4.74 10.11
C ASP A 564 21.77 -5.90 9.24
N PHE A 565 20.63 -5.69 8.56
CA PHE A 565 20.04 -6.68 7.65
C PHE A 565 19.28 -5.99 6.51
N PRO A 566 19.20 -6.64 5.33
CA PRO A 566 18.46 -6.08 4.21
C PRO A 566 16.95 -6.15 4.42
N MET A 567 16.26 -5.13 3.92
CA MET A 567 14.81 -5.02 3.98
C MET A 567 14.20 -4.76 2.61
N ILE A 568 12.96 -5.15 2.40
CA ILE A 568 12.18 -4.85 1.20
C ILE A 568 10.77 -4.39 1.56
N ILE A 569 10.27 -3.40 0.82
CA ILE A 569 8.87 -2.98 0.94
C ILE A 569 8.05 -3.79 -0.06
N GLY A 570 7.22 -4.69 0.45
CA GLY A 570 6.39 -5.59 -0.36
C GLY A 570 5.11 -4.95 -0.86
N GLU A 571 4.60 -3.92 -0.15
CA GLU A 571 3.45 -3.13 -0.56
C GLU A 571 3.57 -1.68 -0.12
N PHE A 572 3.16 -0.79 -1.02
CA PHE A 572 2.84 0.61 -0.76
C PHE A 572 1.99 1.15 -1.89
N HIS A 573 1.18 2.18 -1.65
CA HIS A 573 0.50 2.93 -2.71
C HIS A 573 0.11 4.33 -2.26
N PHE A 574 -0.24 5.14 -3.26
CA PHE A 574 -0.95 6.40 -3.12
C PHE A 574 -2.15 6.38 -4.08
N GLY A 575 -3.32 6.79 -3.62
CA GLY A 575 -4.50 6.83 -4.44
C GLY A 575 -5.01 8.25 -4.71
N GLY A 576 -5.77 8.41 -5.79
CA GLY A 576 -6.46 9.63 -6.16
C GLY A 576 -7.98 9.49 -6.13
N LEU A 577 -8.71 10.60 -6.38
CA LEU A 577 -10.16 10.60 -6.57
C LEU A 577 -10.59 11.33 -7.85
N ASP A 578 -9.63 11.66 -8.71
CA ASP A 578 -9.82 12.49 -9.90
C ASP A 578 -10.05 11.69 -11.20
N ARG A 579 -10.18 10.36 -11.11
CA ARG A 579 -10.45 9.45 -12.26
C ARG A 579 -11.65 8.53 -12.03
N GLY A 580 -12.58 8.92 -11.14
CA GLY A 580 -13.92 8.34 -11.06
C GLY A 580 -14.10 7.17 -10.11
N LEU A 581 -13.09 6.73 -9.37
CA LEU A 581 -13.30 5.83 -8.24
C LEU A 581 -13.66 6.61 -6.97
N LEU A 582 -14.09 5.85 -5.96
CA LEU A 582 -14.75 6.40 -4.79
C LEU A 582 -13.89 6.35 -3.51
N HIS A 583 -12.66 5.81 -3.61
CA HIS A 583 -11.74 5.71 -2.48
C HIS A 583 -10.28 5.93 -2.89
N GLY A 584 -9.58 6.76 -2.14
CA GLY A 584 -8.18 7.13 -2.40
C GLY A 584 -7.13 6.17 -1.83
N GLY A 585 -7.50 4.93 -1.51
CA GLY A 585 -6.58 3.93 -0.95
C GLY A 585 -6.19 4.20 0.50
N LEU A 586 -5.17 3.47 0.97
CA LEU A 586 -4.66 3.56 2.34
C LEU A 586 -3.83 4.83 2.56
N ARG A 587 -3.27 5.40 1.49
CA ARG A 587 -2.61 6.72 1.51
C ARG A 587 -3.15 7.59 0.38
N TYR A 588 -3.79 8.67 0.78
CA TYR A 588 -4.43 9.58 -0.15
C TYR A 588 -3.43 10.58 -0.74
N GLY A 589 -3.43 10.68 -2.06
CA GLY A 589 -2.58 11.61 -2.80
C GLY A 589 -3.35 12.75 -3.50
N GLY A 590 -4.68 12.79 -3.37
CA GLY A 590 -5.52 13.81 -4.00
C GLY A 590 -5.75 13.58 -5.49
N SER A 591 -4.77 13.87 -6.31
CA SER A 591 -4.83 13.77 -7.78
C SER A 591 -3.80 12.77 -8.34
N GLN A 592 -3.94 12.44 -9.63
CA GLN A 592 -2.96 11.61 -10.34
C GLN A 592 -1.56 12.25 -10.36
N GLU A 593 -1.46 13.57 -10.47
CA GLU A 593 -0.17 14.27 -10.45
C GLU A 593 0.48 14.15 -9.06
N ASN A 594 -0.26 14.48 -8.00
CA ASN A 594 0.31 14.40 -6.65
C ASN A 594 0.67 12.95 -6.25
N ARG A 595 -0.17 11.95 -6.64
CA ARG A 595 0.20 10.54 -6.37
C ARG A 595 1.46 10.11 -7.12
N ALA A 596 1.71 10.64 -8.32
CA ALA A 596 2.91 10.40 -9.09
C ALA A 596 4.15 11.05 -8.44
N ASP A 597 4.01 12.27 -7.92
CA ASP A 597 5.05 12.94 -7.13
C ASP A 597 5.38 12.14 -5.86
N LEU A 598 4.35 11.74 -5.11
CA LEU A 598 4.51 10.93 -3.90
C LEU A 598 5.19 9.59 -4.20
N TYR A 599 4.79 8.91 -5.28
CA TYR A 599 5.43 7.67 -5.74
C TYR A 599 6.92 7.87 -6.02
N LYS A 600 7.25 8.89 -6.81
CA LYS A 600 8.64 9.19 -7.18
C LYS A 600 9.51 9.39 -5.94
N HIS A 601 9.09 10.24 -5.03
CA HIS A 601 9.85 10.56 -3.83
C HIS A 601 9.94 9.39 -2.86
N TYR A 602 8.85 8.64 -2.68
CA TYR A 602 8.86 7.43 -1.85
C TYR A 602 9.88 6.41 -2.33
N VAL A 603 9.90 6.15 -3.65
CA VAL A 603 10.85 5.19 -4.23
C VAL A 603 12.28 5.72 -4.19
N GLN A 604 12.48 7.03 -4.42
CA GLN A 604 13.81 7.65 -4.28
C GLN A 604 14.31 7.59 -2.83
N ASP A 605 13.47 7.84 -1.83
CA ASP A 605 13.80 7.67 -0.42
C ASP A 605 14.23 6.23 -0.12
N ALA A 606 13.49 5.26 -0.65
CA ALA A 606 13.81 3.85 -0.48
C ALA A 606 15.13 3.48 -1.17
N VAL A 607 15.38 3.99 -2.37
CA VAL A 607 16.64 3.80 -3.11
C VAL A 607 17.83 4.35 -2.34
N MET A 608 17.69 5.51 -1.71
CA MET A 608 18.77 6.11 -0.88
C MET A 608 18.96 5.41 0.47
N ASN A 609 17.95 4.72 0.96
CA ASN A 609 18.03 4.02 2.24
C ASN A 609 18.99 2.81 2.15
N PRO A 610 20.08 2.76 2.96
CA PRO A 610 21.12 1.74 2.80
C PRO A 610 20.66 0.31 3.11
N TYR A 611 19.56 0.14 3.80
CA TYR A 611 19.01 -1.17 4.20
C TYR A 611 17.96 -1.71 3.22
N LEU A 612 17.32 -0.85 2.41
CA LEU A 612 16.30 -1.30 1.48
C LEU A 612 16.91 -1.83 0.18
N VAL A 613 16.38 -2.95 -0.31
CA VAL A 613 16.79 -3.59 -1.56
C VAL A 613 15.68 -3.60 -2.62
N GLY A 614 14.53 -3.01 -2.33
CA GLY A 614 13.44 -2.86 -3.29
C GLY A 614 12.15 -2.34 -2.69
N THR A 615 11.24 -1.94 -3.59
CA THR A 615 9.86 -1.55 -3.29
C THR A 615 8.90 -2.10 -4.33
N HIS A 616 7.75 -2.61 -3.90
CA HIS A 616 6.71 -3.15 -4.76
C HIS A 616 5.41 -2.37 -4.57
N TRP A 617 4.92 -1.79 -5.65
CA TRP A 617 3.67 -1.04 -5.66
C TRP A 617 2.46 -1.99 -5.59
N PHE A 618 1.50 -1.70 -4.73
CA PHE A 618 0.19 -2.34 -4.68
C PHE A 618 -0.85 -1.37 -5.24
N GLN A 619 -1.42 -1.62 -6.44
CA GLN A 619 -1.32 -2.77 -7.33
C GLN A 619 -1.32 -2.33 -8.82
N TYR A 620 -1.29 -3.29 -9.76
CA TYR A 620 -1.22 -3.03 -11.21
C TYR A 620 -2.46 -2.34 -11.77
N ASN A 621 -3.67 -2.80 -11.41
CA ASN A 621 -4.95 -2.24 -11.87
C ASN A 621 -5.61 -1.36 -10.80
N ASP A 622 -6.38 -0.35 -11.23
CA ASP A 622 -7.41 0.24 -10.38
C ASP A 622 -8.42 -0.84 -9.97
N GLN A 623 -8.97 -0.73 -8.77
CA GLN A 623 -9.97 -1.67 -8.28
C GLN A 623 -11.34 -1.38 -8.88
N ALA A 624 -12.31 -2.28 -8.70
CA ALA A 624 -13.66 -2.07 -9.20
C ALA A 624 -14.38 -0.97 -8.42
N VAL A 625 -15.17 -0.13 -9.09
CA VAL A 625 -15.95 0.96 -8.46
C VAL A 625 -16.79 0.48 -7.28
N THR A 626 -17.37 -0.70 -7.38
CA THR A 626 -18.23 -1.31 -6.37
C THR A 626 -17.50 -2.21 -5.38
N GLY A 627 -16.18 -2.22 -5.43
CA GLY A 627 -15.32 -2.97 -4.53
C GLY A 627 -15.13 -4.44 -4.86
N ARG A 628 -13.96 -4.94 -4.53
CA ARG A 628 -13.65 -6.37 -4.52
C ARG A 628 -14.28 -7.06 -3.29
N GLY A 629 -13.96 -8.31 -3.03
CA GLY A 629 -14.62 -9.13 -2.00
C GLY A 629 -14.58 -8.60 -0.56
N ASP A 630 -13.55 -7.83 -0.22
CA ASP A 630 -13.35 -7.15 1.09
C ASP A 630 -13.91 -5.73 1.14
N GLY A 631 -14.42 -5.21 0.02
CA GLY A 631 -15.01 -3.88 -0.09
C GLY A 631 -14.07 -2.79 -0.58
N GLU A 632 -12.79 -3.07 -0.78
CA GLU A 632 -11.85 -2.09 -1.33
C GLU A 632 -12.23 -1.70 -2.77
N ASN A 633 -12.30 -0.39 -3.02
CA ASN A 633 -12.57 0.21 -4.32
C ASN A 633 -11.65 1.39 -4.60
N TYR A 634 -10.36 1.13 -4.49
CA TYR A 634 -9.29 2.12 -4.49
C TYR A 634 -8.83 2.52 -5.90
N GLN A 635 -8.59 3.80 -6.09
CA GLN A 635 -7.94 4.32 -7.30
C GLN A 635 -6.42 4.33 -7.14
N ILE A 636 -5.78 3.19 -7.30
CA ILE A 636 -4.36 2.97 -7.02
C ILE A 636 -3.58 2.33 -8.18
N GLY A 637 -4.25 1.97 -9.28
CA GLY A 637 -3.63 1.23 -10.39
C GLY A 637 -2.63 2.04 -11.21
N PHE A 638 -1.69 1.35 -11.83
CA PHE A 638 -0.90 1.84 -12.96
C PHE A 638 -1.75 1.93 -14.21
N ILE A 639 -2.77 1.06 -14.31
CA ILE A 639 -3.77 1.07 -15.36
C ILE A 639 -5.19 1.12 -14.76
N ASN A 640 -6.13 1.61 -15.55
CA ASN A 640 -7.52 1.71 -15.15
C ASN A 640 -8.37 0.49 -15.57
N VAL A 641 -9.67 0.53 -15.30
CA VAL A 641 -10.63 -0.55 -15.55
C VAL A 641 -10.77 -0.96 -17.02
N TYR A 642 -10.44 -0.09 -17.98
CA TYR A 642 -10.44 -0.41 -19.42
C TYR A 642 -9.03 -0.58 -20.01
N ASP A 643 -8.06 -0.93 -19.15
CA ASP A 643 -6.69 -1.31 -19.51
C ASP A 643 -5.90 -0.15 -20.17
N ALA A 644 -6.12 1.08 -19.75
CA ALA A 644 -5.33 2.23 -20.18
C ALA A 644 -4.42 2.76 -19.07
N PRO A 645 -3.18 3.20 -19.38
CA PRO A 645 -2.24 3.70 -18.41
C PRO A 645 -2.66 4.99 -17.71
N ASN A 646 -2.38 5.09 -16.42
CA ASN A 646 -2.37 6.35 -15.68
C ASN A 646 -1.02 7.05 -15.93
N TRP A 647 -0.97 7.90 -16.95
CA TRP A 647 0.26 8.43 -17.55
C TRP A 647 1.17 9.17 -16.58
N GLU A 648 0.61 9.86 -15.60
CA GLU A 648 1.34 10.58 -14.56
C GLU A 648 2.25 9.61 -13.79
N LEU A 649 1.68 8.49 -13.36
CA LEU A 649 2.39 7.45 -12.60
C LEU A 649 3.43 6.73 -13.49
N ILE A 650 3.10 6.49 -14.78
CA ILE A 650 4.04 5.89 -15.73
C ILE A 650 5.29 6.77 -15.91
N ARG A 651 5.11 8.09 -16.07
CA ARG A 651 6.26 9.01 -16.17
C ARG A 651 7.11 9.02 -14.91
N ALA A 652 6.49 8.97 -13.73
CA ALA A 652 7.21 8.90 -12.46
C ALA A 652 8.02 7.59 -12.35
N ALA A 653 7.44 6.45 -12.70
CA ALA A 653 8.12 5.15 -12.69
C ALA A 653 9.33 5.11 -13.64
N ARG A 654 9.16 5.62 -14.88
CA ARG A 654 10.27 5.75 -15.83
C ARG A 654 11.41 6.59 -15.28
N SER A 655 11.08 7.76 -14.73
CA SER A 655 12.08 8.67 -14.15
C SER A 655 12.86 8.03 -13.01
N VAL A 656 12.17 7.29 -12.13
CA VAL A 656 12.83 6.54 -11.05
C VAL A 656 13.74 5.46 -11.62
N GLY A 657 13.21 4.60 -12.49
CA GLY A 657 13.99 3.49 -13.03
C GLY A 657 15.20 3.92 -13.89
N GLU A 658 15.14 5.13 -14.50
CA GLU A 658 16.29 5.71 -15.21
C GLU A 658 17.44 6.07 -14.27
N THR A 659 17.13 6.54 -13.05
CA THR A 659 18.13 7.14 -12.16
C THR A 659 18.42 6.32 -10.89
N MET A 660 17.66 5.27 -10.59
CA MET A 660 17.71 4.56 -9.31
C MET A 660 19.09 3.99 -8.97
N TYR A 661 19.80 3.42 -9.94
CA TYR A 661 21.11 2.84 -9.71
C TYR A 661 22.18 3.90 -9.46
N GLU A 662 22.17 4.97 -10.24
CA GLU A 662 23.10 6.10 -10.03
C GLU A 662 22.81 6.82 -8.71
N LEU A 663 21.54 6.98 -8.37
CA LEU A 663 21.13 7.57 -7.09
C LEU A 663 21.58 6.69 -5.91
N ARG A 664 21.43 5.37 -6.03
CA ARG A 664 21.84 4.45 -4.97
C ARG A 664 23.35 4.35 -4.81
N SER A 665 24.11 4.56 -5.87
CA SER A 665 25.58 4.48 -5.84
C SER A 665 26.24 5.68 -5.14
N LYS A 666 25.55 6.80 -5.01
CA LYS A 666 26.00 7.98 -4.24
C LYS A 666 25.92 7.73 -2.73
#